data_048bca417a405241c2a130825b744f81
#
_entry.id   048bca417a405241c2a130825b744f81
#
_cell.length_a   1.000
_cell.length_b   1.000
_cell.length_c   1.000
_cell.angle_alpha   90.00
_cell.angle_beta   90.00
_cell.angle_gamma   90.00
#
_symmetry.space_group_name_H-M   'P 1'
#
loop_
_entity.id
_entity.type
_entity.pdbx_description
1 polymer ?
#
loop_
_entity_poly.entity_id
_entity_poly.type
_entity_poly.pdbx_seq_one_letter_code
_entity_poly.pdbx_strand_id
1 'polypeptide(L)'
;MTEPAPFDYTAVTAATITDRGAAAIAEAGAALDALVGVRNADRNEANTLVALDAVHDRLMQASGRYAFLAEVASETGVREAGLAFRKELDSFSTRIGFREDVYDAVRAFADSPAGAALEGESARDLEFTLRDFRRNGFDLDHAAREQVQALKEQLVDLGVRFRRNIDEYEDALLLTREQLGGLPDSYIEGLSEVDTAEGPRFRVSLEYPEMYPFLEAAVDASLRHELFLKNHNKAADSNVAILDEALAARDETARILGYGSWADYILEIRMAKRPEAALEFLEDLESRVRAKADLDLDELASAKQAHTGDADAKLEIWDWRYYQQRILREQHDVDQFAVAEYFPLEETLNGMLDIYADLVGVRFAPIEDARAWHPDVRLYAIEDATDGEHISHAYMDLHPRPDKYGHAAAFTLRPGRETSDGGYQAPVSAIVANFTKPTASSPSLLRHSEVRTLFHEFGHILHQTLTRARFTRFSGTSVEQDFVEAPSQMLEHWIWDADVLGGFARHYESGEPLPAELLQKLIDSKNVASGLFWLRQVYFARLDLAYHAAGVDKDTNAIAEELHPITGFEFPVDTQFQAGFGHLFGYDAGYYGYLWSKVFGDDMFTRFEEDGLAAGVDYRRLILESGGTTDADEMVRSFLGREPRNEAFLRDIGLEA
;
A
#
# COMPACT_ATOMS: atom_id res chain seq x y z
N MET A 1 -28.02 -20.62 -3.87
CA MET A 1 -27.53 -20.94 -2.49
C MET A 1 -26.43 -19.94 -2.25
N THR A 2 -26.44 -19.21 -1.14
CA THR A 2 -25.34 -18.31 -0.77
C THR A 2 -24.08 -19.14 -0.59
N GLU A 3 -22.99 -18.74 -1.25
CA GLU A 3 -21.68 -19.35 -1.08
C GLU A 3 -21.26 -19.31 0.41
N PRO A 4 -20.68 -20.37 0.96
CA PRO A 4 -20.22 -20.38 2.35
C PRO A 4 -18.95 -19.53 2.49
N ALA A 5 -18.70 -19.04 3.71
CA ALA A 5 -17.45 -18.36 4.02
C ALA A 5 -16.23 -19.24 3.65
N PRO A 6 -15.24 -18.68 2.94
CA PRO A 6 -14.07 -19.45 2.45
C PRO A 6 -13.14 -19.92 3.58
N PHE A 7 -13.17 -19.23 4.72
CA PHE A 7 -12.42 -19.55 5.92
C PHE A 7 -13.30 -19.46 7.15
N ASP A 8 -12.96 -20.23 8.20
CA ASP A 8 -13.54 -20.09 9.53
C ASP A 8 -12.49 -19.55 10.49
N TYR A 9 -12.49 -18.22 10.67
CA TYR A 9 -11.59 -17.54 11.61
C TYR A 9 -12.11 -17.60 13.04
N THR A 10 -13.40 -17.85 13.26
CA THR A 10 -14.00 -17.91 14.61
C THR A 10 -13.48 -19.07 15.44
N ALA A 11 -12.98 -20.12 14.79
CA ALA A 11 -12.40 -21.31 15.42
C ALA A 11 -10.87 -21.23 15.60
N VAL A 12 -10.21 -20.13 15.14
CA VAL A 12 -8.75 -20.01 15.22
C VAL A 12 -8.32 -19.49 16.58
N THR A 13 -7.50 -20.26 17.27
CA THR A 13 -6.88 -19.92 18.57
C THR A 13 -5.36 -19.84 18.42
N ALA A 14 -4.65 -19.30 19.40
CA ALA A 14 -3.19 -19.30 19.45
C ALA A 14 -2.60 -20.71 19.25
N ALA A 15 -3.17 -21.73 19.91
CA ALA A 15 -2.76 -23.14 19.75
C ALA A 15 -2.99 -23.63 18.30
N THR A 16 -4.13 -23.27 17.70
CA THR A 16 -4.41 -23.61 16.28
C THR A 16 -3.37 -23.02 15.35
N ILE A 17 -2.97 -21.76 15.56
CA ILE A 17 -1.94 -21.08 14.75
C ILE A 17 -0.61 -21.83 14.88
N THR A 18 -0.16 -22.11 16.11
CA THR A 18 1.09 -22.82 16.38
C THR A 18 1.10 -24.20 15.71
N ASP A 19 0.06 -25.02 15.96
CA ASP A 19 0.03 -26.40 15.49
C ASP A 19 -0.14 -26.48 13.96
N ARG A 20 -1.08 -25.71 13.39
CA ARG A 20 -1.38 -25.73 11.95
C ARG A 20 -0.35 -24.98 11.12
N GLY A 21 0.23 -23.90 11.68
CA GLY A 21 1.34 -23.18 11.06
C GLY A 21 2.58 -24.08 10.92
N ALA A 22 2.98 -24.75 12.01
CA ALA A 22 4.08 -25.71 11.97
C ALA A 22 3.80 -26.88 11.00
N ALA A 23 2.56 -27.39 10.97
CA ALA A 23 2.16 -28.44 10.03
C ALA A 23 2.26 -27.96 8.58
N ALA A 24 1.83 -26.74 8.25
CA ALA A 24 1.92 -26.19 6.89
C ALA A 24 3.37 -26.07 6.40
N ILE A 25 4.28 -25.61 7.26
CA ILE A 25 5.72 -25.56 6.98
C ILE A 25 6.29 -26.96 6.76
N ALA A 26 5.95 -27.93 7.62
CA ALA A 26 6.44 -29.30 7.50
C ALA A 26 5.93 -29.98 6.21
N GLU A 27 4.66 -29.77 5.87
CA GLU A 27 4.06 -30.29 4.64
C GLU A 27 4.67 -29.63 3.39
N ALA A 28 4.96 -28.33 3.42
CA ALA A 28 5.68 -27.63 2.36
C ALA A 28 7.10 -28.22 2.17
N GLY A 29 7.82 -28.46 3.28
CA GLY A 29 9.13 -29.12 3.25
C GLY A 29 9.07 -30.51 2.64
N ALA A 30 8.12 -31.34 3.05
CA ALA A 30 7.93 -32.68 2.50
C ALA A 30 7.57 -32.67 0.99
N ALA A 31 6.79 -31.67 0.55
CA ALA A 31 6.47 -31.50 -0.87
C ALA A 31 7.70 -31.11 -1.70
N LEU A 32 8.57 -30.24 -1.16
CA LEU A 32 9.86 -29.92 -1.80
C LEU A 32 10.76 -31.15 -1.88
N ASP A 33 10.85 -31.96 -0.82
CA ASP A 33 11.65 -33.18 -0.81
C ASP A 33 11.11 -34.21 -1.83
N ALA A 34 9.79 -34.31 -1.99
CA ALA A 34 9.17 -35.14 -3.02
C ALA A 34 9.48 -34.62 -4.44
N LEU A 35 9.45 -33.31 -4.67
CA LEU A 35 9.85 -32.68 -5.94
C LEU A 35 11.31 -33.01 -6.27
N VAL A 36 12.21 -32.84 -5.31
CA VAL A 36 13.64 -33.15 -5.47
C VAL A 36 13.85 -34.64 -5.75
N GLY A 37 13.10 -35.53 -5.13
CA GLY A 37 13.18 -36.99 -5.31
C GLY A 37 12.78 -37.49 -6.69
N VAL A 38 12.20 -36.68 -7.58
CA VAL A 38 11.89 -37.05 -8.97
C VAL A 38 13.17 -37.18 -9.77
N ARG A 39 13.35 -38.33 -10.48
CA ARG A 39 14.52 -38.50 -11.34
C ARG A 39 14.50 -37.52 -12.51
N ASN A 40 15.64 -36.96 -12.88
CA ASN A 40 15.71 -35.94 -13.93
C ASN A 40 15.12 -36.40 -15.29
N ALA A 41 15.20 -37.69 -15.61
CA ALA A 41 14.61 -38.26 -16.83
C ALA A 41 13.07 -38.31 -16.84
N ASP A 42 12.43 -38.20 -15.65
CA ASP A 42 10.98 -38.29 -15.46
C ASP A 42 10.38 -36.91 -15.18
N ARG A 43 11.21 -35.85 -15.14
CA ARG A 43 10.75 -34.48 -14.86
C ARG A 43 9.87 -33.95 -15.98
N ASN A 44 8.82 -33.26 -15.59
CA ASN A 44 7.91 -32.56 -16.46
C ASN A 44 7.34 -31.34 -15.72
N GLU A 45 6.55 -30.53 -16.40
CA GLU A 45 5.94 -29.32 -15.85
C GLU A 45 5.14 -29.62 -14.56
N ALA A 46 4.29 -30.65 -14.58
CA ALA A 46 3.41 -30.96 -13.46
C ALA A 46 4.17 -31.35 -12.17
N ASN A 47 5.26 -32.13 -12.29
CA ASN A 47 6.03 -32.59 -11.12
C ASN A 47 7.23 -31.67 -10.77
N THR A 48 7.36 -30.54 -11.45
CA THR A 48 8.43 -29.55 -11.18
C THR A 48 7.85 -28.17 -10.95
N LEU A 49 7.33 -27.45 -11.96
CA LEU A 49 6.81 -26.09 -11.79
C LEU A 49 5.48 -26.08 -11.03
N VAL A 50 4.48 -26.85 -11.45
CA VAL A 50 3.17 -26.92 -10.78
C VAL A 50 3.33 -27.45 -9.35
N ALA A 51 4.26 -28.39 -9.13
CA ALA A 51 4.55 -28.88 -7.78
C ALA A 51 5.21 -27.80 -6.89
N LEU A 52 6.11 -26.98 -7.44
CA LEU A 52 6.72 -25.86 -6.72
C LEU A 52 5.69 -24.76 -6.42
N ASP A 53 4.86 -24.41 -7.39
CA ASP A 53 3.77 -23.47 -7.22
C ASP A 53 2.78 -23.93 -6.12
N ALA A 54 2.46 -25.21 -6.06
CA ALA A 54 1.61 -25.76 -5.00
C ALA A 54 2.24 -25.64 -3.59
N VAL A 55 3.57 -25.60 -3.48
CA VAL A 55 4.26 -25.29 -2.23
C VAL A 55 4.05 -23.82 -1.86
N HIS A 56 4.25 -22.90 -2.81
CA HIS A 56 4.04 -21.47 -2.59
C HIS A 56 2.58 -21.17 -2.23
N ASP A 57 1.61 -21.73 -2.94
CA ASP A 57 0.18 -21.61 -2.62
C ASP A 57 -0.15 -22.05 -1.19
N ARG A 58 0.38 -23.20 -0.75
CA ARG A 58 0.18 -23.69 0.61
C ARG A 58 0.69 -22.71 1.67
N LEU A 59 1.88 -22.14 1.45
CA LEU A 59 2.46 -21.16 2.36
C LEU A 59 1.65 -19.85 2.38
N MET A 60 1.20 -19.38 1.21
CA MET A 60 0.35 -18.20 1.11
C MET A 60 -1.02 -18.40 1.78
N GLN A 61 -1.66 -19.56 1.60
CA GLN A 61 -2.89 -19.88 2.32
C GLN A 61 -2.69 -19.95 3.83
N ALA A 62 -1.58 -20.52 4.31
CA ALA A 62 -1.24 -20.53 5.72
C ALA A 62 -0.98 -19.11 6.25
N SER A 63 -0.33 -18.27 5.47
CA SER A 63 -0.15 -16.84 5.77
C SER A 63 -1.50 -16.14 5.95
N GLY A 64 -2.41 -16.24 4.99
CA GLY A 64 -3.73 -15.61 5.06
C GLY A 64 -4.61 -16.14 6.19
N ARG A 65 -4.50 -17.43 6.55
CA ARG A 65 -5.30 -18.02 7.62
C ARG A 65 -4.77 -17.76 9.03
N TYR A 66 -3.45 -17.62 9.18
CA TYR A 66 -2.80 -17.60 10.49
C TYR A 66 -1.92 -16.39 10.73
N ALA A 67 -0.99 -16.07 9.82
CA ALA A 67 -0.09 -14.94 10.00
C ALA A 67 -0.83 -13.58 9.90
N PHE A 68 -1.84 -13.49 9.03
CA PHE A 68 -2.69 -12.30 8.89
C PHE A 68 -3.38 -11.90 10.20
N LEU A 69 -3.67 -12.85 11.09
CA LEU A 69 -4.30 -12.55 12.38
C LEU A 69 -3.41 -11.72 13.32
N ALA A 70 -2.12 -11.63 13.05
CA ALA A 70 -1.25 -10.66 13.73
C ALA A 70 -1.70 -9.21 13.53
N GLU A 71 -2.30 -8.89 12.38
CA GLU A 71 -2.73 -7.54 12.02
C GLU A 71 -4.14 -7.17 12.53
N VAL A 72 -4.99 -8.18 12.78
CA VAL A 72 -6.43 -7.92 12.90
C VAL A 72 -7.10 -8.58 14.09
N ALA A 73 -6.49 -9.54 14.78
CA ALA A 73 -7.14 -10.25 15.88
C ALA A 73 -7.24 -9.38 17.12
N SER A 74 -8.37 -9.44 17.83
CA SER A 74 -8.58 -8.70 19.08
C SER A 74 -7.89 -9.38 20.29
N GLU A 75 -7.70 -10.72 20.24
CA GLU A 75 -7.04 -11.46 21.31
C GLU A 75 -5.51 -11.37 21.20
N THR A 76 -4.84 -10.84 22.23
CA THR A 76 -3.37 -10.71 22.28
C THR A 76 -2.65 -12.03 22.00
N GLY A 77 -3.08 -13.14 22.60
CA GLY A 77 -2.44 -14.43 22.37
C GLY A 77 -2.54 -14.92 20.91
N VAL A 78 -3.63 -14.57 20.19
CA VAL A 78 -3.80 -14.88 18.76
C VAL A 78 -2.86 -14.01 17.93
N ARG A 79 -2.74 -12.70 18.22
CA ARG A 79 -1.82 -11.80 17.54
C ARG A 79 -0.36 -12.24 17.72
N GLU A 80 0.06 -12.53 18.95
CA GLU A 80 1.41 -12.99 19.25
C GLU A 80 1.75 -14.29 18.52
N ALA A 81 0.83 -15.25 18.52
CA ALA A 81 1.01 -16.50 17.78
C ALA A 81 1.08 -16.27 16.27
N GLY A 82 0.24 -15.37 15.72
CA GLY A 82 0.27 -14.95 14.32
C GLY A 82 1.61 -14.32 13.93
N LEU A 83 2.14 -13.42 14.75
CA LEU A 83 3.43 -12.78 14.54
C LEU A 83 4.59 -13.77 14.60
N ALA A 84 4.57 -14.69 15.59
CA ALA A 84 5.57 -15.75 15.69
C ALA A 84 5.55 -16.66 14.46
N PHE A 85 4.36 -17.07 14.02
CA PHE A 85 4.22 -17.89 12.82
C PHE A 85 4.67 -17.14 11.56
N ARG A 86 4.36 -15.83 11.40
CA ARG A 86 4.87 -15.02 10.30
C ARG A 86 6.39 -15.08 10.22
N LYS A 87 7.08 -14.88 11.33
CA LYS A 87 8.54 -14.94 11.38
C LYS A 87 9.07 -16.30 10.92
N GLU A 88 8.44 -17.40 11.35
CA GLU A 88 8.81 -18.75 10.92
C GLU A 88 8.57 -18.98 9.42
N LEU A 89 7.43 -18.50 8.93
CA LEU A 89 7.02 -18.58 7.52
C LEU A 89 7.99 -17.81 6.61
N ASP A 90 8.32 -16.57 6.96
CA ASP A 90 9.25 -15.72 6.21
C ASP A 90 10.65 -16.33 6.18
N SER A 91 11.12 -16.84 7.33
CA SER A 91 12.39 -17.54 7.42
C SER A 91 12.41 -18.84 6.59
N PHE A 92 11.31 -19.59 6.56
CA PHE A 92 11.20 -20.79 5.74
C PHE A 92 11.16 -20.45 4.24
N SER A 93 10.39 -19.44 3.85
CA SER A 93 10.31 -18.96 2.47
C SER A 93 11.67 -18.49 1.96
N THR A 94 12.42 -17.75 2.79
CA THR A 94 13.80 -17.36 2.48
C THR A 94 14.67 -18.59 2.21
N ARG A 95 14.62 -19.61 3.10
CA ARG A 95 15.42 -20.82 2.93
C ARG A 95 15.07 -21.61 1.67
N ILE A 96 13.81 -21.62 1.22
CA ILE A 96 13.43 -22.26 -0.06
C ILE A 96 14.26 -21.66 -1.21
N GLY A 97 14.41 -20.35 -1.26
CA GLY A 97 15.20 -19.65 -2.28
C GLY A 97 16.69 -19.96 -2.25
N PHE A 98 17.21 -20.67 -1.23
CA PHE A 98 18.59 -21.11 -1.09
C PHE A 98 18.75 -22.65 -1.14
N ARG A 99 17.66 -23.41 -1.44
CA ARG A 99 17.70 -24.87 -1.60
C ARG A 99 18.40 -25.26 -2.91
N GLU A 100 19.67 -25.67 -2.84
CA GLU A 100 20.47 -26.08 -4.00
C GLU A 100 19.85 -27.27 -4.73
N ASP A 101 19.33 -28.24 -4.02
CA ASP A 101 18.66 -29.42 -4.57
C ASP A 101 17.36 -29.06 -5.33
N VAL A 102 16.62 -28.02 -4.89
CA VAL A 102 15.46 -27.49 -5.62
C VAL A 102 15.90 -26.76 -6.89
N TYR A 103 16.96 -25.93 -6.80
CA TYR A 103 17.55 -25.28 -7.97
C TYR A 103 17.99 -26.32 -9.01
N ASP A 104 18.74 -27.36 -8.60
CA ASP A 104 19.21 -28.41 -9.48
C ASP A 104 18.05 -29.15 -10.17
N ALA A 105 16.96 -29.37 -9.45
CA ALA A 105 15.75 -29.98 -9.97
C ALA A 105 15.07 -29.10 -11.04
N VAL A 106 14.92 -27.81 -10.78
CA VAL A 106 14.35 -26.84 -11.74
C VAL A 106 15.27 -26.68 -12.95
N ARG A 107 16.57 -26.56 -12.72
CA ARG A 107 17.58 -26.46 -13.79
C ARG A 107 17.61 -27.68 -14.71
N ALA A 108 17.56 -28.87 -14.14
CA ALA A 108 17.50 -30.12 -14.91
C ALA A 108 16.22 -30.20 -15.76
N PHE A 109 15.10 -29.66 -15.26
CA PHE A 109 13.89 -29.57 -16.06
C PHE A 109 14.02 -28.53 -17.17
N ALA A 110 14.55 -27.35 -16.88
CA ALA A 110 14.77 -26.28 -17.87
C ALA A 110 15.66 -26.76 -19.05
N ASP A 111 16.71 -27.54 -18.76
CA ASP A 111 17.63 -28.07 -19.76
C ASP A 111 17.07 -29.29 -20.53
N SER A 112 15.87 -29.77 -20.17
CA SER A 112 15.20 -30.89 -20.87
C SER A 112 14.45 -30.41 -22.13
N PRO A 113 14.16 -31.29 -23.08
CA PRO A 113 13.32 -30.95 -24.23
C PRO A 113 11.91 -30.47 -23.83
N ALA A 114 11.38 -30.96 -22.71
CA ALA A 114 10.06 -30.52 -22.20
C ALA A 114 10.10 -29.10 -21.62
N GLY A 115 11.16 -28.77 -20.88
CA GLY A 115 11.36 -27.40 -20.36
C GLY A 115 11.61 -26.39 -21.48
N ALA A 116 12.43 -26.76 -22.46
CA ALA A 116 12.74 -25.91 -23.63
C ALA A 116 11.52 -25.69 -24.57
N ALA A 117 10.49 -26.52 -24.47
CA ALA A 117 9.27 -26.43 -25.27
C ALA A 117 8.12 -25.69 -24.56
N LEU A 118 8.34 -25.16 -23.35
CA LEU A 118 7.31 -24.38 -22.65
C LEU A 118 7.03 -23.07 -23.38
N GLU A 119 5.77 -22.67 -23.35
CA GLU A 119 5.28 -21.40 -23.91
C GLU A 119 4.39 -20.68 -22.90
N GLY A 120 4.12 -19.39 -23.15
CA GLY A 120 3.20 -18.57 -22.34
C GLY A 120 3.59 -18.51 -20.87
N GLU A 121 2.60 -18.60 -19.99
CA GLU A 121 2.77 -18.42 -18.54
C GLU A 121 3.71 -19.45 -17.91
N SER A 122 3.74 -20.69 -18.41
CA SER A 122 4.67 -21.74 -17.93
C SER A 122 6.13 -21.43 -18.25
N ALA A 123 6.41 -20.87 -19.43
CA ALA A 123 7.76 -20.44 -19.79
C ALA A 123 8.19 -19.26 -18.91
N ARG A 124 7.29 -18.32 -18.67
CA ARG A 124 7.51 -17.16 -17.78
C ARG A 124 7.76 -17.60 -16.33
N ASP A 125 6.99 -18.55 -15.81
CA ASP A 125 7.20 -19.08 -14.44
C ASP A 125 8.58 -19.74 -14.30
N LEU A 126 9.00 -20.53 -15.28
CA LEU A 126 10.33 -21.13 -15.31
C LEU A 126 11.44 -20.07 -15.35
N GLU A 127 11.30 -19.08 -16.22
CA GLU A 127 12.24 -17.96 -16.34
C GLU A 127 12.38 -17.20 -15.00
N PHE A 128 11.24 -16.83 -14.39
CA PHE A 128 11.24 -16.10 -13.12
C PHE A 128 11.77 -16.93 -11.97
N THR A 129 11.49 -18.23 -11.94
CA THR A 129 12.05 -19.14 -10.93
C THR A 129 13.58 -19.21 -11.03
N LEU A 130 14.14 -19.37 -12.22
CA LEU A 130 15.58 -19.36 -12.43
C LEU A 130 16.22 -18.00 -12.14
N ARG A 131 15.56 -16.90 -12.52
CA ARG A 131 15.98 -15.54 -12.19
C ARG A 131 16.09 -15.35 -10.67
N ASP A 132 15.09 -15.82 -9.92
CA ASP A 132 15.06 -15.65 -8.46
C ASP A 132 16.18 -16.45 -7.77
N PHE A 133 16.49 -17.64 -8.26
CA PHE A 133 17.67 -18.39 -7.81
C PHE A 133 18.98 -17.65 -8.15
N ARG A 134 19.12 -17.12 -9.36
CA ARG A 134 20.28 -16.28 -9.73
C ARG A 134 20.43 -15.08 -8.80
N ARG A 135 19.33 -14.39 -8.48
CA ARG A 135 19.28 -13.26 -7.55
C ARG A 135 19.55 -13.65 -6.08
N ASN A 136 19.56 -14.93 -5.77
CA ASN A 136 20.01 -15.51 -4.51
C ASN A 136 21.48 -16.03 -4.59
N GLY A 137 22.18 -15.78 -5.69
CA GLY A 137 23.61 -16.08 -5.83
C GLY A 137 23.92 -17.48 -6.37
N PHE A 138 22.99 -18.14 -7.09
CA PHE A 138 23.25 -19.47 -7.64
C PHE A 138 24.25 -19.48 -8.81
N ASP A 139 24.61 -18.30 -9.35
CA ASP A 139 25.73 -18.15 -10.29
C ASP A 139 27.07 -17.97 -9.58
N LEU A 140 27.09 -17.88 -8.24
CA LEU A 140 28.26 -17.68 -7.40
C LEU A 140 28.74 -19.01 -6.79
N ASP A 141 29.94 -19.00 -6.22
CA ASP A 141 30.42 -20.13 -5.41
C ASP A 141 29.60 -20.25 -4.09
N HIS A 142 29.72 -21.41 -3.45
CA HIS A 142 28.96 -21.74 -2.25
C HIS A 142 29.22 -20.76 -1.10
N ALA A 143 30.49 -20.32 -0.92
CA ALA A 143 30.83 -19.43 0.20
C ALA A 143 30.21 -18.03 0.02
N ALA A 144 30.22 -17.48 -1.19
CA ALA A 144 29.57 -16.21 -1.51
C ALA A 144 28.03 -16.32 -1.35
N ARG A 145 27.43 -17.45 -1.77
CA ARG A 145 25.99 -17.70 -1.60
C ARG A 145 25.58 -17.79 -0.12
N GLU A 146 26.39 -18.46 0.73
CA GLU A 146 26.15 -18.47 2.18
C GLU A 146 26.21 -17.08 2.81
N GLN A 147 27.10 -16.19 2.33
CA GLN A 147 27.14 -14.81 2.78
C GLN A 147 25.88 -14.04 2.38
N VAL A 148 25.43 -14.17 1.14
CA VAL A 148 24.18 -13.57 0.66
C VAL A 148 22.98 -14.04 1.50
N GLN A 149 22.92 -15.36 1.80
CA GLN A 149 21.86 -15.89 2.64
C GLN A 149 21.87 -15.27 4.04
N ALA A 150 23.04 -15.21 4.69
CA ALA A 150 23.18 -14.64 6.02
C ALA A 150 22.78 -13.15 6.06
N LEU A 151 23.17 -12.37 5.05
CA LEU A 151 22.80 -10.96 4.94
C LEU A 151 21.30 -10.79 4.72
N LYS A 152 20.65 -11.62 3.91
CA LYS A 152 19.19 -11.56 3.72
C LYS A 152 18.43 -11.94 4.99
N GLU A 153 18.89 -12.94 5.74
CA GLU A 153 18.32 -13.30 7.05
C GLU A 153 18.49 -12.15 8.07
N GLN A 154 19.64 -11.47 8.08
CA GLN A 154 19.87 -10.28 8.88
C GLN A 154 18.90 -9.14 8.51
N LEU A 155 18.69 -8.88 7.22
CA LEU A 155 17.76 -7.85 6.74
C LEU A 155 16.31 -8.13 7.19
N VAL A 156 15.88 -9.39 7.23
CA VAL A 156 14.57 -9.78 7.77
C VAL A 156 14.45 -9.41 9.25
N ASP A 157 15.47 -9.75 10.07
CA ASP A 157 15.44 -9.41 11.50
C ASP A 157 15.46 -7.90 11.75
N LEU A 158 16.29 -7.15 11.00
CA LEU A 158 16.35 -5.70 11.08
C LEU A 158 15.00 -5.06 10.71
N GLY A 159 14.34 -5.55 9.65
CA GLY A 159 13.03 -5.06 9.22
C GLY A 159 11.94 -5.28 10.27
N VAL A 160 11.90 -6.46 10.89
CA VAL A 160 10.96 -6.76 11.99
C VAL A 160 11.19 -5.83 13.18
N ARG A 161 12.46 -5.60 13.57
CA ARG A 161 12.80 -4.70 14.69
C ARG A 161 12.46 -3.25 14.37
N PHE A 162 12.77 -2.79 13.16
CA PHE A 162 12.49 -1.42 12.70
C PHE A 162 11.00 -1.12 12.76
N ARG A 163 10.18 -2.00 12.18
CA ARG A 163 8.72 -1.85 12.17
C ARG A 163 8.15 -1.88 13.57
N ARG A 164 8.54 -2.86 14.39
CA ARG A 164 8.07 -2.97 15.78
C ARG A 164 8.35 -1.71 16.58
N ASN A 165 9.53 -1.10 16.42
CA ASN A 165 9.88 0.14 17.12
C ASN A 165 8.99 1.32 16.70
N ILE A 166 8.49 1.34 15.45
CA ILE A 166 7.52 2.34 14.97
C ILE A 166 6.15 2.07 15.57
N ASP A 167 5.70 0.82 15.54
CA ASP A 167 4.35 0.43 15.96
C ASP A 167 4.16 0.55 17.48
N GLU A 168 5.20 0.22 18.25
CA GLU A 168 5.21 0.32 19.72
C GLU A 168 5.61 1.72 20.23
N TYR A 169 5.95 2.67 19.34
CA TYR A 169 6.35 4.01 19.76
C TYR A 169 5.16 4.82 20.23
N GLU A 170 5.18 5.22 21.49
CA GLU A 170 4.16 6.06 22.08
C GLU A 170 4.72 7.45 22.42
N ASP A 171 4.15 8.48 21.82
CA ASP A 171 4.32 9.89 22.19
C ASP A 171 3.03 10.66 21.93
N ALA A 172 2.84 11.79 22.60
CA ALA A 172 1.63 12.59 22.49
C ALA A 172 1.83 14.01 23.02
N LEU A 173 0.94 14.91 22.63
CA LEU A 173 0.72 16.15 23.37
C LEU A 173 -0.34 15.92 24.44
N LEU A 174 -0.15 16.51 25.63
CA LEU A 174 -1.13 16.54 26.72
C LEU A 174 -1.64 17.97 26.88
N LEU A 175 -2.85 18.23 26.40
CA LEU A 175 -3.36 19.58 26.16
C LEU A 175 -4.60 19.89 27.02
N THR A 176 -4.76 21.16 27.38
CA THR A 176 -6.00 21.67 27.96
C THR A 176 -7.07 21.87 26.88
N ARG A 177 -8.33 22.01 27.27
CA ARG A 177 -9.40 22.31 26.31
C ARG A 177 -9.16 23.62 25.54
N GLU A 178 -8.52 24.60 26.17
CA GLU A 178 -8.19 25.88 25.53
C GLU A 178 -7.14 25.74 24.44
N GLN A 179 -6.13 24.88 24.67
CA GLN A 179 -5.06 24.60 23.71
C GLN A 179 -5.54 23.81 22.47
N LEU A 180 -6.72 23.22 22.52
CA LEU A 180 -7.41 22.58 21.40
C LEU A 180 -8.24 23.56 20.55
N GLY A 181 -8.00 24.88 20.69
CA GLY A 181 -8.67 25.91 19.91
C GLY A 181 -8.53 25.66 18.39
N GLY A 182 -9.65 25.79 17.67
CA GLY A 182 -9.73 25.56 16.22
C GLY A 182 -10.22 24.17 15.82
N LEU A 183 -10.20 23.21 16.74
CA LEU A 183 -10.68 21.85 16.52
C LEU A 183 -12.18 21.73 16.83
N PRO A 184 -12.94 20.94 16.06
CA PRO A 184 -14.36 20.75 16.33
C PRO A 184 -14.60 19.91 17.60
N ASP A 185 -15.76 20.11 18.24
CA ASP A 185 -16.13 19.39 19.46
C ASP A 185 -16.13 17.87 19.23
N SER A 186 -16.58 17.39 18.07
CA SER A 186 -16.59 15.96 17.71
C SER A 186 -15.20 15.34 17.72
N TYR A 187 -14.16 16.07 17.29
CA TYR A 187 -12.77 15.60 17.38
C TYR A 187 -12.35 15.51 18.85
N ILE A 188 -12.65 16.53 19.65
CA ILE A 188 -12.22 16.61 21.05
C ILE A 188 -12.90 15.55 21.90
N GLU A 189 -14.18 15.26 21.65
CA GLU A 189 -14.92 14.15 22.29
C GLU A 189 -14.35 12.77 22.01
N GLY A 190 -13.63 12.64 20.90
CA GLY A 190 -12.93 11.38 20.52
C GLY A 190 -11.58 11.18 21.22
N LEU A 191 -10.99 12.25 21.79
CA LEU A 191 -9.68 12.15 22.43
C LEU A 191 -9.78 11.50 23.82
N SER A 192 -8.74 10.75 24.19
CA SER A 192 -8.61 10.21 25.54
C SER A 192 -8.21 11.31 26.54
N GLU A 193 -8.83 11.29 27.73
CA GLU A 193 -8.42 12.14 28.86
C GLU A 193 -7.40 11.42 29.74
N VAL A 194 -6.38 12.16 30.16
CA VAL A 194 -5.32 11.67 31.07
C VAL A 194 -5.26 12.59 32.28
N ASP A 195 -5.36 12.01 33.48
CA ASP A 195 -5.18 12.75 34.71
C ASP A 195 -3.70 13.09 34.94
N THR A 196 -3.38 14.37 35.05
CA THR A 196 -2.05 14.84 35.37
C THR A 196 -2.01 15.56 36.73
N ALA A 197 -0.81 15.83 37.24
CA ALA A 197 -0.67 16.60 38.49
C ALA A 197 -1.27 18.01 38.41
N GLU A 198 -1.44 18.54 37.19
CA GLU A 198 -2.00 19.87 36.92
C GLU A 198 -3.51 19.82 36.55
N GLY A 199 -4.13 18.65 36.62
CA GLY A 199 -5.51 18.37 36.24
C GLY A 199 -5.66 17.56 34.95
N PRO A 200 -6.91 17.30 34.51
CA PRO A 200 -7.14 16.48 33.31
C PRO A 200 -6.61 17.16 32.05
N ARG A 201 -6.07 16.35 31.14
CA ARG A 201 -5.57 16.76 29.84
C ARG A 201 -6.10 15.84 28.76
N PHE A 202 -6.36 16.40 27.59
CA PHE A 202 -6.62 15.63 26.37
C PHE A 202 -5.32 15.16 25.74
N ARG A 203 -5.26 13.88 25.39
CA ARG A 203 -4.10 13.28 24.73
C ARG A 203 -4.30 13.37 23.21
N VAL A 204 -3.38 14.03 22.51
CA VAL A 204 -3.27 14.01 21.05
C VAL A 204 -2.08 13.16 20.67
N SER A 205 -2.31 11.98 20.15
CA SER A 205 -1.28 11.00 19.77
C SER A 205 -0.67 11.29 18.40
N LEU A 206 0.32 10.50 18.00
CA LEU A 206 0.92 10.53 16.67
C LEU A 206 0.15 9.68 15.64
N GLU A 207 -0.98 9.10 16.03
CA GLU A 207 -1.84 8.35 15.13
C GLU A 207 -2.55 9.28 14.14
N TYR A 208 -2.67 8.85 12.90
CA TYR A 208 -3.19 9.69 11.80
C TYR A 208 -4.56 10.31 12.07
N PRO A 209 -5.54 9.60 12.67
CA PRO A 209 -6.86 10.20 12.96
C PRO A 209 -6.83 11.34 13.99
N GLU A 210 -5.81 11.40 14.85
CA GLU A 210 -5.63 12.45 15.83
C GLU A 210 -4.66 13.54 15.33
N MET A 211 -3.52 13.11 14.76
CA MET A 211 -2.44 14.01 14.36
C MET A 211 -2.82 14.93 13.20
N TYR A 212 -3.37 14.39 12.10
CA TYR A 212 -3.64 15.21 10.93
C TYR A 212 -4.71 16.28 11.16
N PRO A 213 -5.89 15.99 11.76
CA PRO A 213 -6.84 17.04 12.08
C PRO A 213 -6.26 18.11 13.00
N PHE A 214 -5.37 17.74 13.94
CA PHE A 214 -4.68 18.69 14.79
C PHE A 214 -3.76 19.64 13.98
N LEU A 215 -2.91 19.09 13.10
CA LEU A 215 -2.02 19.89 12.23
C LEU A 215 -2.79 20.77 11.25
N GLU A 216 -4.00 20.38 10.87
CA GLU A 216 -4.89 21.08 9.93
C GLU A 216 -5.71 22.20 10.59
N ALA A 217 -6.07 22.07 11.88
CA ALA A 217 -7.04 22.95 12.52
C ALA A 217 -6.56 23.67 13.79
N ALA A 218 -5.56 23.14 14.51
CA ALA A 218 -5.09 23.76 15.76
C ALA A 218 -4.54 25.16 15.49
N VAL A 219 -5.04 26.16 16.19
CA VAL A 219 -4.66 27.58 16.00
C VAL A 219 -3.23 27.84 16.48
N ASP A 220 -2.81 27.18 17.55
CA ASP A 220 -1.49 27.39 18.15
C ASP A 220 -0.38 26.77 17.30
N ALA A 221 0.41 27.64 16.64
CA ALA A 221 1.51 27.23 15.77
C ALA A 221 2.64 26.51 16.55
N SER A 222 2.85 26.85 17.82
CA SER A 222 3.90 26.23 18.65
C SER A 222 3.54 24.77 18.97
N LEU A 223 2.27 24.46 19.15
CA LEU A 223 1.79 23.10 19.39
C LEU A 223 1.79 22.27 18.10
N ARG A 224 1.50 22.88 16.93
CA ARG A 224 1.68 22.21 15.64
C ARG A 224 3.15 21.86 15.41
N HIS A 225 4.06 22.79 15.71
CA HIS A 225 5.51 22.53 15.63
C HIS A 225 5.94 21.40 16.58
N GLU A 226 5.49 21.42 17.83
CA GLU A 226 5.83 20.37 18.80
C GLU A 226 5.35 18.99 18.33
N LEU A 227 4.10 18.88 17.83
CA LEU A 227 3.57 17.63 17.31
C LEU A 227 4.34 17.18 16.05
N PHE A 228 4.70 18.13 15.19
CA PHE A 228 5.52 17.85 14.01
C PHE A 228 6.89 17.26 14.38
N LEU A 229 7.60 17.87 15.35
CA LEU A 229 8.89 17.38 15.83
C LEU A 229 8.77 15.97 16.45
N LYS A 230 7.75 15.73 17.28
CA LYS A 230 7.50 14.41 17.86
C LYS A 230 7.31 13.36 16.76
N ASN A 231 6.50 13.65 15.74
CA ASN A 231 6.27 12.73 14.62
C ASN A 231 7.53 12.50 13.77
N HIS A 232 8.34 13.54 13.53
CA HIS A 232 9.56 13.43 12.72
C HIS A 232 10.76 12.84 13.49
N ASN A 233 10.58 12.53 14.77
CA ASN A 233 11.53 11.81 15.61
C ASN A 233 10.96 10.46 16.10
N LYS A 234 9.87 9.97 15.50
CA LYS A 234 9.28 8.68 15.84
C LYS A 234 10.33 7.58 15.74
N ALA A 235 10.58 6.88 16.86
CA ALA A 235 11.58 5.80 17.01
C ALA A 235 13.04 6.19 16.69
N ALA A 236 13.41 7.48 16.69
CA ALA A 236 14.75 7.93 16.31
C ALA A 236 15.88 7.30 17.15
N ASP A 237 15.69 7.20 18.46
CA ASP A 237 16.69 6.64 19.40
C ASP A 237 17.10 5.18 19.08
N SER A 238 16.29 4.46 18.35
CA SER A 238 16.52 3.03 18.05
C SER A 238 16.70 2.74 16.55
N ASN A 239 15.92 3.39 15.69
CA ASN A 239 15.80 3.01 14.29
C ASN A 239 16.88 3.58 13.38
N VAL A 240 17.53 4.68 13.74
CA VAL A 240 18.65 5.21 12.94
C VAL A 240 19.77 4.17 12.81
N ALA A 241 20.19 3.59 13.93
CA ALA A 241 21.24 2.57 13.91
C ALA A 241 20.80 1.28 13.17
N ILE A 242 19.50 0.89 13.27
CA ILE A 242 18.97 -0.24 12.52
C ILE A 242 18.97 0.04 11.02
N LEU A 243 18.63 1.26 10.61
CA LEU A 243 18.67 1.67 9.20
C LEU A 243 20.11 1.65 8.67
N ASP A 244 21.06 2.20 9.39
CA ASP A 244 22.48 2.20 8.99
C ASP A 244 23.00 0.77 8.79
N GLU A 245 22.69 -0.14 9.71
CA GLU A 245 23.03 -1.57 9.60
C GLU A 245 22.36 -2.22 8.39
N ALA A 246 21.11 -1.91 8.11
CA ALA A 246 20.38 -2.44 6.97
C ALA A 246 20.95 -1.93 5.63
N LEU A 247 21.28 -0.64 5.54
CA LEU A 247 21.88 -0.04 4.33
C LEU A 247 23.26 -0.66 4.03
N ALA A 248 24.08 -0.89 5.05
CA ALA A 248 25.36 -1.58 4.89
C ALA A 248 25.17 -3.04 4.41
N ALA A 249 24.24 -3.78 4.98
CA ALA A 249 23.95 -5.16 4.58
C ALA A 249 23.38 -5.24 3.14
N ARG A 250 22.58 -4.27 2.73
CA ARG A 250 22.05 -4.14 1.35
C ARG A 250 23.15 -3.88 0.34
N ASP A 251 24.02 -2.91 0.61
CA ASP A 251 25.16 -2.59 -0.27
C ASP A 251 26.09 -3.80 -0.42
N GLU A 252 26.40 -4.48 0.68
CA GLU A 252 27.24 -5.68 0.63
C GLU A 252 26.59 -6.81 -0.15
N THR A 253 25.27 -7.04 0.05
CA THR A 253 24.51 -8.05 -0.72
C THR A 253 24.56 -7.75 -2.22
N ALA A 254 24.28 -6.50 -2.61
CA ALA A 254 24.32 -6.09 -4.02
C ALA A 254 25.72 -6.31 -4.62
N ARG A 255 26.75 -5.90 -3.91
CA ARG A 255 28.15 -6.05 -4.34
C ARG A 255 28.55 -7.53 -4.52
N ILE A 256 28.16 -8.41 -3.59
CA ILE A 256 28.46 -9.86 -3.71
C ILE A 256 27.75 -10.44 -4.94
N LEU A 257 26.49 -10.03 -5.18
CA LEU A 257 25.68 -10.46 -6.33
C LEU A 257 26.11 -9.85 -7.66
N GLY A 258 27.06 -8.87 -7.64
CA GLY A 258 27.61 -8.24 -8.85
C GLY A 258 26.80 -7.04 -9.35
N TYR A 259 25.88 -6.51 -8.56
CA TYR A 259 25.15 -5.26 -8.86
C TYR A 259 25.96 -4.02 -8.43
N GLY A 260 25.72 -2.90 -9.10
CA GLY A 260 26.36 -1.63 -8.80
C GLY A 260 25.91 -1.03 -7.47
N SER A 261 24.63 -1.22 -7.12
CA SER A 261 24.01 -0.77 -5.89
C SER A 261 22.82 -1.67 -5.49
N TRP A 262 22.27 -1.44 -4.28
CA TRP A 262 21.01 -2.10 -3.90
C TRP A 262 19.85 -1.64 -4.77
N ALA A 263 19.81 -0.38 -5.19
CA ALA A 263 18.80 0.12 -6.12
C ALA A 263 18.86 -0.61 -7.47
N ASP A 264 20.06 -0.91 -8.03
CA ASP A 264 20.19 -1.73 -9.24
C ASP A 264 19.61 -3.12 -9.05
N TYR A 265 19.89 -3.75 -7.90
CA TYR A 265 19.35 -5.07 -7.56
C TYR A 265 17.81 -5.05 -7.47
N ILE A 266 17.23 -4.05 -6.84
CA ILE A 266 15.76 -3.96 -6.69
C ILE A 266 15.09 -3.63 -8.03
N LEU A 267 15.59 -2.63 -8.75
CA LEU A 267 14.93 -2.12 -9.96
C LEU A 267 15.04 -3.06 -11.16
N GLU A 268 15.96 -4.04 -11.17
CA GLU A 268 16.04 -5.06 -12.23
C GLU A 268 14.68 -5.70 -12.53
N ILE A 269 13.87 -5.92 -11.49
CA ILE A 269 12.57 -6.59 -11.57
C ILE A 269 11.36 -5.64 -11.50
N ARG A 270 11.59 -4.35 -11.73
CA ARG A 270 10.56 -3.29 -11.78
C ARG A 270 10.32 -2.84 -13.21
N MET A 271 9.28 -2.04 -13.48
CA MET A 271 9.06 -1.40 -14.78
C MET A 271 10.23 -0.48 -15.17
N ALA A 272 10.75 0.29 -14.24
CA ALA A 272 11.85 1.23 -14.47
C ALA A 272 13.17 0.53 -14.85
N LYS A 273 13.39 -0.73 -14.48
CA LYS A 273 14.53 -1.59 -14.78
C LYS A 273 15.88 -1.14 -14.21
N ARG A 274 16.10 0.15 -13.99
CA ARG A 274 17.37 0.74 -13.52
C ARG A 274 17.14 2.03 -12.74
N PRO A 275 18.01 2.37 -11.76
CA PRO A 275 17.88 3.58 -10.93
C PRO A 275 17.89 4.87 -11.74
N GLU A 276 18.70 4.95 -12.80
CA GLU A 276 18.79 6.15 -13.63
C GLU A 276 17.45 6.50 -14.29
N ALA A 277 16.66 5.49 -14.74
CA ALA A 277 15.34 5.75 -15.32
C ALA A 277 14.36 6.33 -14.29
N ALA A 278 14.40 5.83 -13.05
CA ALA A 278 13.59 6.37 -11.96
C ALA A 278 14.03 7.79 -11.59
N LEU A 279 15.35 8.07 -11.54
CA LEU A 279 15.88 9.40 -11.25
C LEU A 279 15.55 10.39 -12.36
N GLU A 280 15.75 10.04 -13.65
CA GLU A 280 15.39 10.87 -14.80
C GLU A 280 13.89 11.26 -14.77
N PHE A 281 13.03 10.30 -14.45
CA PHE A 281 11.60 10.53 -14.26
C PHE A 281 11.30 11.51 -13.11
N LEU A 282 11.93 11.33 -11.96
CA LEU A 282 11.73 12.19 -10.79
C LEU A 282 12.25 13.62 -11.02
N GLU A 283 13.35 13.78 -11.76
CA GLU A 283 13.93 15.08 -12.11
C GLU A 283 13.04 15.84 -13.11
N ASP A 284 12.51 15.15 -14.13
CA ASP A 284 11.54 15.76 -15.06
C ASP A 284 10.29 16.20 -14.30
N LEU A 285 9.76 15.35 -13.43
CA LEU A 285 8.59 15.65 -12.63
C LEU A 285 8.84 16.83 -11.67
N GLU A 286 9.96 16.84 -10.94
CA GLU A 286 10.36 17.95 -10.07
C GLU A 286 10.37 19.27 -10.84
N SER A 287 11.03 19.28 -12.02
CA SER A 287 11.12 20.47 -12.87
C SER A 287 9.75 21.02 -13.27
N ARG A 288 8.81 20.16 -13.62
CA ARG A 288 7.44 20.55 -14.04
C ARG A 288 6.60 21.04 -12.86
N VAL A 289 6.69 20.37 -11.72
CA VAL A 289 5.86 20.69 -10.55
C VAL A 289 6.36 21.94 -9.82
N ARG A 290 7.66 22.28 -9.94
CA ARG A 290 8.30 23.39 -9.22
C ARG A 290 7.54 24.72 -9.35
N ALA A 291 7.14 25.10 -10.57
CA ALA A 291 6.43 26.36 -10.79
C ALA A 291 5.08 26.43 -10.04
N LYS A 292 4.36 25.30 -9.98
CA LYS A 292 3.11 25.22 -9.21
C LYS A 292 3.39 25.29 -7.70
N ALA A 293 4.42 24.59 -7.23
CA ALA A 293 4.78 24.59 -5.82
C ALA A 293 5.23 25.99 -5.33
N ASP A 294 5.94 26.74 -6.18
CA ASP A 294 6.33 28.13 -5.85
C ASP A 294 5.09 29.04 -5.71
N LEU A 295 4.09 28.87 -6.58
CA LEU A 295 2.80 29.58 -6.45
C LEU A 295 2.05 29.17 -5.17
N ASP A 296 2.05 27.88 -4.84
CA ASP A 296 1.42 27.37 -3.62
C ASP A 296 2.09 27.95 -2.36
N LEU A 297 3.44 28.01 -2.35
CA LEU A 297 4.19 28.61 -1.25
C LEU A 297 3.85 30.09 -1.07
N ASP A 298 3.78 30.85 -2.16
CA ASP A 298 3.42 32.27 -2.14
C ASP A 298 1.99 32.48 -1.61
N GLU A 299 1.05 31.64 -2.04
CA GLU A 299 -0.34 31.69 -1.59
C GLU A 299 -0.47 31.39 -0.09
N LEU A 300 0.15 30.29 0.37
CA LEU A 300 0.12 29.88 1.78
C LEU A 300 0.86 30.91 2.67
N ALA A 301 1.98 31.47 2.22
CA ALA A 301 2.72 32.52 2.93
C ALA A 301 1.87 33.79 3.04
N SER A 302 1.20 34.21 1.96
CA SER A 302 0.28 35.33 1.96
C SER A 302 -0.88 35.14 2.94
N ALA A 303 -1.45 33.93 2.99
CA ALA A 303 -2.51 33.58 3.93
C ALA A 303 -2.01 33.67 5.39
N LYS A 304 -0.75 33.22 5.67
CA LYS A 304 -0.14 33.35 6.99
C LYS A 304 0.08 34.80 7.39
N GLN A 305 0.65 35.62 6.50
CA GLN A 305 0.90 37.06 6.73
C GLN A 305 -0.41 37.81 7.00
N ALA A 306 -1.45 37.56 6.21
CA ALA A 306 -2.78 38.15 6.42
C ALA A 306 -3.40 37.73 7.76
N HIS A 307 -3.27 36.46 8.14
CA HIS A 307 -3.81 35.93 9.38
C HIS A 307 -3.09 36.49 10.62
N THR A 308 -1.77 36.57 10.59
CA THR A 308 -0.97 37.03 11.73
C THR A 308 -0.89 38.56 11.82
N GLY A 309 -1.15 39.27 10.72
CA GLY A 309 -0.91 40.71 10.59
C GLY A 309 0.57 41.08 10.52
N ASP A 310 1.46 40.10 10.35
CA ASP A 310 2.90 40.27 10.22
C ASP A 310 3.34 40.00 8.78
N ALA A 311 3.76 41.05 8.07
CA ALA A 311 4.18 40.96 6.69
C ALA A 311 5.49 40.15 6.47
N ASP A 312 6.27 39.96 7.53
CA ASP A 312 7.52 39.22 7.50
C ASP A 312 7.36 37.77 8.03
N ALA A 313 6.13 37.35 8.35
CA ALA A 313 5.86 35.99 8.84
C ALA A 313 6.24 34.94 7.77
N LYS A 314 7.23 34.11 8.10
CA LYS A 314 7.66 33.01 7.25
C LYS A 314 6.72 31.82 7.38
N LEU A 315 6.41 31.16 6.27
CA LEU A 315 5.71 29.89 6.25
C LEU A 315 6.71 28.76 6.62
N GLU A 316 6.38 28.01 7.65
CA GLU A 316 7.17 26.86 8.09
C GLU A 316 6.50 25.54 7.64
N ILE A 317 7.29 24.47 7.55
CA ILE A 317 6.78 23.19 7.06
C ILE A 317 5.63 22.62 7.91
N TRP A 318 5.57 22.91 9.21
CA TRP A 318 4.46 22.50 10.10
C TRP A 318 3.22 23.37 9.98
N ASP A 319 3.27 24.45 9.19
CA ASP A 319 2.15 25.37 8.98
C ASP A 319 1.35 25.07 7.70
N TRP A 320 1.95 24.41 6.70
CA TRP A 320 1.37 24.36 5.36
C TRP A 320 -0.01 23.71 5.33
N ARG A 321 -0.25 22.65 6.12
CA ARG A 321 -1.56 21.98 6.23
C ARG A 321 -2.61 22.89 6.85
N TYR A 322 -2.24 23.65 7.89
CA TYR A 322 -3.13 24.60 8.54
C TYR A 322 -3.57 25.71 7.57
N TYR A 323 -2.62 26.29 6.83
CA TYR A 323 -2.95 27.36 5.88
C TYR A 323 -3.63 26.83 4.63
N GLN A 324 -3.34 25.63 4.18
CA GLN A 324 -4.11 24.94 3.14
C GLN A 324 -5.58 24.82 3.54
N GLN A 325 -5.88 24.29 4.74
CA GLN A 325 -7.26 24.18 5.24
C GLN A 325 -7.93 25.54 5.43
N ARG A 326 -7.15 26.52 5.80
CA ARG A 326 -7.64 27.89 5.91
C ARG A 326 -8.04 28.48 4.55
N ILE A 327 -7.23 28.29 3.51
CA ILE A 327 -7.54 28.69 2.13
C ILE A 327 -8.79 27.96 1.64
N LEU A 328 -8.90 26.66 1.85
CA LEU A 328 -10.06 25.87 1.48
C LEU A 328 -11.35 26.43 2.10
N ARG A 329 -11.33 26.80 3.37
CA ARG A 329 -12.50 27.38 4.07
C ARG A 329 -12.79 28.81 3.66
N GLU A 330 -11.77 29.67 3.59
CA GLU A 330 -11.96 31.12 3.43
C GLU A 330 -12.11 31.58 1.98
N GLN A 331 -11.47 30.89 1.04
CA GLN A 331 -11.46 31.26 -0.38
C GLN A 331 -12.34 30.34 -1.23
N HIS A 332 -12.41 29.04 -0.90
CA HIS A 332 -13.20 28.07 -1.64
C HIS A 332 -14.53 27.73 -0.94
N ASP A 333 -14.72 28.17 0.31
CA ASP A 333 -15.93 27.86 1.11
C ASP A 333 -16.15 26.34 1.22
N VAL A 334 -15.05 25.56 1.36
CA VAL A 334 -15.05 24.11 1.55
C VAL A 334 -14.63 23.79 2.97
N ASP A 335 -15.58 23.28 3.75
CA ASP A 335 -15.33 22.71 5.07
C ASP A 335 -15.37 21.18 4.96
N GLN A 336 -14.23 20.53 5.19
CA GLN A 336 -14.09 19.08 5.06
C GLN A 336 -14.98 18.30 6.06
N PHE A 337 -15.32 18.89 7.19
CA PHE A 337 -16.25 18.28 8.13
C PHE A 337 -17.69 18.36 7.62
N ALA A 338 -18.10 19.51 7.06
CA ALA A 338 -19.40 19.64 6.43
C ALA A 338 -19.54 18.77 5.17
N VAL A 339 -18.46 18.61 4.39
CA VAL A 339 -18.40 17.68 3.25
C VAL A 339 -18.61 16.24 3.71
N ALA A 340 -18.01 15.84 4.84
CA ALA A 340 -18.13 14.49 5.39
C ALA A 340 -19.59 14.10 5.72
N GLU A 341 -20.47 15.06 6.02
CA GLU A 341 -21.90 14.81 6.29
C GLU A 341 -22.64 14.20 5.08
N TYR A 342 -22.07 14.29 3.88
CA TYR A 342 -22.61 13.71 2.64
C TYR A 342 -22.03 12.33 2.31
N PHE A 343 -21.06 11.85 3.10
CA PHE A 343 -20.38 10.57 2.87
C PHE A 343 -20.50 9.60 4.06
N PRO A 344 -21.73 9.23 4.47
CA PRO A 344 -21.86 8.15 5.45
C PRO A 344 -21.31 6.86 4.85
N LEU A 345 -20.56 6.08 5.65
CA LEU A 345 -19.79 4.93 5.19
C LEU A 345 -20.66 3.89 4.45
N GLU A 346 -21.87 3.63 4.94
CA GLU A 346 -22.75 2.61 4.35
C GLU A 346 -23.18 2.97 2.92
N GLU A 347 -23.64 4.20 2.73
CA GLU A 347 -24.08 4.71 1.45
C GLU A 347 -22.90 4.84 0.49
N THR A 348 -21.74 5.30 0.99
CA THR A 348 -20.51 5.43 0.21
C THR A 348 -20.00 4.06 -0.24
N LEU A 349 -19.99 3.07 0.66
CA LEU A 349 -19.59 1.71 0.34
C LEU A 349 -20.51 1.07 -0.72
N ASN A 350 -21.83 1.19 -0.54
CA ASN A 350 -22.78 0.64 -1.50
C ASN A 350 -22.64 1.33 -2.87
N GLY A 351 -22.51 2.66 -2.89
CA GLY A 351 -22.29 3.40 -4.15
C GLY A 351 -21.02 2.99 -4.87
N MET A 352 -19.92 2.81 -4.13
CA MET A 352 -18.68 2.30 -4.70
C MET A 352 -18.83 0.89 -5.27
N LEU A 353 -19.49 -0.01 -4.55
CA LEU A 353 -19.73 -1.39 -5.01
C LEU A 353 -20.59 -1.42 -6.28
N ASP A 354 -21.62 -0.56 -6.38
CA ASP A 354 -22.46 -0.45 -7.58
C ASP A 354 -21.64 0.03 -8.79
N ILE A 355 -20.80 1.08 -8.60
CA ILE A 355 -19.93 1.60 -9.67
C ILE A 355 -18.98 0.51 -10.17
N TYR A 356 -18.33 -0.20 -9.25
CA TYR A 356 -17.37 -1.24 -9.62
C TYR A 356 -18.04 -2.48 -10.21
N ALA A 357 -19.27 -2.81 -9.76
CA ALA A 357 -20.07 -3.87 -10.37
C ALA A 357 -20.34 -3.57 -11.85
N ASP A 358 -20.76 -2.36 -12.16
CA ASP A 358 -21.02 -1.91 -13.54
C ASP A 358 -19.72 -1.82 -14.36
N LEU A 359 -18.62 -1.32 -13.74
CA LEU A 359 -17.34 -1.12 -14.40
C LEU A 359 -16.72 -2.43 -14.90
N VAL A 360 -16.67 -3.45 -14.03
CA VAL A 360 -15.96 -4.73 -14.33
C VAL A 360 -16.92 -5.91 -14.56
N GLY A 361 -18.22 -5.68 -14.60
CA GLY A 361 -19.22 -6.71 -14.90
C GLY A 361 -19.32 -7.79 -13.83
N VAL A 362 -19.36 -7.42 -12.56
CA VAL A 362 -19.48 -8.34 -11.43
C VAL A 362 -20.68 -7.99 -10.54
N ARG A 363 -21.00 -8.86 -9.61
CA ARG A 363 -21.98 -8.63 -8.54
C ARG A 363 -21.33 -8.92 -7.19
N PHE A 364 -21.52 -8.03 -6.22
CA PHE A 364 -21.10 -8.22 -4.84
C PHE A 364 -22.28 -8.72 -4.02
N ALA A 365 -22.25 -9.99 -3.61
CA ALA A 365 -23.30 -10.63 -2.84
C ALA A 365 -22.88 -10.76 -1.36
N PRO A 366 -23.56 -10.10 -0.40
CA PRO A 366 -23.20 -10.18 1.01
C PRO A 366 -23.44 -11.59 1.56
N ILE A 367 -22.50 -12.09 2.39
CA ILE A 367 -22.58 -13.35 3.12
C ILE A 367 -22.85 -13.05 4.59
N GLU A 368 -24.03 -13.43 5.10
CA GLU A 368 -24.47 -13.11 6.47
C GLU A 368 -23.57 -13.72 7.54
N ASP A 369 -23.14 -14.98 7.38
CA ASP A 369 -22.19 -15.65 8.30
C ASP A 369 -20.76 -15.54 7.74
N ALA A 370 -20.12 -14.40 7.99
CA ALA A 370 -18.76 -14.12 7.50
C ALA A 370 -17.69 -15.02 8.12
N ARG A 371 -17.94 -15.65 9.27
CA ARG A 371 -16.96 -16.43 10.05
C ARG A 371 -15.60 -15.74 10.19
N ALA A 372 -15.64 -14.41 10.31
CA ALA A 372 -14.46 -13.56 10.33
C ALA A 372 -13.84 -13.50 11.74
N TRP A 373 -12.72 -12.80 11.84
CA TRP A 373 -11.93 -12.56 13.07
C TRP A 373 -12.54 -11.53 14.01
N HIS A 374 -13.53 -10.77 13.56
CA HIS A 374 -14.24 -9.77 14.38
C HIS A 374 -15.69 -9.63 13.89
N PRO A 375 -16.66 -9.36 14.80
CA PRO A 375 -18.08 -9.19 14.42
C PRO A 375 -18.38 -8.06 13.44
N ASP A 376 -17.57 -6.99 13.43
CA ASP A 376 -17.75 -5.84 12.54
C ASP A 376 -17.26 -6.12 11.10
N VAL A 377 -16.61 -7.27 10.86
CA VAL A 377 -16.07 -7.63 9.54
C VAL A 377 -17.19 -8.19 8.66
N ARG A 378 -17.29 -7.68 7.45
CA ARG A 378 -18.23 -8.14 6.43
C ARG A 378 -17.54 -9.06 5.44
N LEU A 379 -18.32 -9.90 4.78
CA LEU A 379 -17.84 -10.76 3.72
C LEU A 379 -18.78 -10.65 2.51
N TYR A 380 -18.19 -10.54 1.34
CA TYR A 380 -18.89 -10.54 0.05
C TYR A 380 -18.37 -11.68 -0.82
N ALA A 381 -19.29 -12.38 -1.49
CA ALA A 381 -18.97 -13.17 -2.66
C ALA A 381 -18.96 -12.23 -3.88
N ILE A 382 -17.98 -12.43 -4.76
CA ILE A 382 -17.88 -11.73 -6.05
C ILE A 382 -18.28 -12.74 -7.12
N GLU A 383 -19.30 -12.41 -7.91
CA GLU A 383 -19.88 -13.27 -8.91
C GLU A 383 -19.90 -12.57 -10.27
N ASP A 384 -19.74 -13.28 -11.37
CA ASP A 384 -19.91 -12.72 -12.70
C ASP A 384 -21.35 -12.23 -12.89
N ALA A 385 -21.53 -11.00 -13.37
CA ALA A 385 -22.86 -10.41 -13.53
C ALA A 385 -23.68 -11.08 -14.65
N THR A 386 -23.01 -11.77 -15.60
CA THR A 386 -23.66 -12.34 -16.78
C THR A 386 -24.32 -13.69 -16.48
N ASP A 387 -23.62 -14.58 -15.79
CA ASP A 387 -24.07 -15.97 -15.56
C ASP A 387 -24.15 -16.35 -14.08
N GLY A 388 -23.67 -15.49 -13.17
CA GLY A 388 -23.65 -15.72 -11.73
C GLY A 388 -22.58 -16.71 -11.28
N GLU A 389 -21.57 -16.99 -12.12
CA GLU A 389 -20.43 -17.82 -11.71
C GLU A 389 -19.71 -17.16 -10.53
N HIS A 390 -19.39 -17.96 -9.51
CA HIS A 390 -18.61 -17.50 -8.38
C HIS A 390 -17.16 -17.28 -8.78
N ILE A 391 -16.64 -16.05 -8.57
CA ILE A 391 -15.27 -15.67 -8.90
C ILE A 391 -14.38 -15.72 -7.67
N SER A 392 -14.78 -15.07 -6.56
CA SER A 392 -13.89 -14.80 -5.42
C SER A 392 -14.66 -14.34 -4.18
N HIS A 393 -13.90 -14.04 -3.11
CA HIS A 393 -14.43 -13.44 -1.88
C HIS A 393 -13.61 -12.23 -1.42
N ALA A 394 -14.29 -11.26 -0.81
CA ALA A 394 -13.66 -10.10 -0.19
C ALA A 394 -14.19 -9.88 1.23
N TYR A 395 -13.29 -9.86 2.23
CA TYR A 395 -13.58 -9.39 3.57
C TYR A 395 -13.39 -7.88 3.68
N MET A 396 -14.21 -7.22 4.50
CA MET A 396 -14.11 -5.78 4.77
C MET A 396 -14.06 -5.52 6.27
N ASP A 397 -12.90 -5.12 6.75
CA ASP A 397 -12.61 -4.75 8.14
C ASP A 397 -12.33 -3.24 8.20
N LEU A 398 -13.39 -2.44 8.32
CA LEU A 398 -13.36 -1.02 8.04
C LEU A 398 -13.19 -0.12 9.28
N HIS A 399 -13.31 -0.66 10.49
CA HIS A 399 -13.32 0.16 11.70
C HIS A 399 -12.09 -0.06 12.60
N PRO A 400 -11.60 1.00 13.28
CA PRO A 400 -10.49 0.90 14.21
C PRO A 400 -10.88 0.08 15.46
N ARG A 401 -9.90 -0.59 16.03
CA ARG A 401 -9.95 -1.22 17.35
C ARG A 401 -8.54 -1.32 17.94
N PRO A 402 -8.39 -1.48 19.25
CA PRO A 402 -7.08 -1.63 19.88
C PRO A 402 -6.24 -2.72 19.20
N ASP A 403 -4.97 -2.42 19.01
CA ASP A 403 -3.96 -3.33 18.46
C ASP A 403 -4.24 -3.85 17.02
N LYS A 404 -5.15 -3.24 16.28
CA LYS A 404 -5.36 -3.51 14.85
C LYS A 404 -4.34 -2.72 14.03
N TYR A 405 -3.95 -3.25 12.87
CA TYR A 405 -3.15 -2.55 11.87
C TYR A 405 -3.66 -1.12 11.63
N GLY A 406 -2.79 -0.14 11.79
CA GLY A 406 -3.15 1.28 11.89
C GLY A 406 -3.39 2.01 10.57
N HIS A 407 -3.03 1.40 9.42
CA HIS A 407 -3.20 1.99 8.10
C HIS A 407 -4.35 1.34 7.33
N ALA A 408 -4.67 1.85 6.14
CA ALA A 408 -5.48 1.12 5.17
C ALA A 408 -4.58 0.22 4.32
N ALA A 409 -5.04 -1.00 4.01
CA ALA A 409 -4.36 -1.91 3.10
C ALA A 409 -5.28 -3.04 2.63
N ALA A 410 -5.01 -3.55 1.44
CA ALA A 410 -5.59 -4.78 0.91
C ALA A 410 -4.64 -5.97 1.09
N PHE A 411 -5.15 -7.08 1.62
CA PHE A 411 -4.39 -8.29 1.91
C PHE A 411 -4.89 -9.47 1.08
N THR A 412 -4.00 -10.15 0.36
CA THR A 412 -4.31 -11.44 -0.27
C THR A 412 -4.32 -12.54 0.80
N LEU A 413 -5.48 -13.14 1.04
CA LEU A 413 -5.64 -14.24 1.99
C LEU A 413 -5.52 -15.62 1.34
N ARG A 414 -5.87 -15.71 0.06
CA ARG A 414 -5.68 -16.88 -0.80
C ARG A 414 -5.51 -16.41 -2.24
N PRO A 415 -4.43 -16.78 -2.94
CA PRO A 415 -4.25 -16.43 -4.35
C PRO A 415 -5.20 -17.22 -5.24
N GLY A 416 -5.49 -16.67 -6.43
CA GLY A 416 -6.11 -17.41 -7.52
C GLY A 416 -5.05 -18.25 -8.25
N ARG A 417 -5.42 -19.46 -8.69
CA ARG A 417 -4.54 -20.32 -9.50
C ARG A 417 -5.31 -21.48 -10.15
N GLU A 418 -4.74 -22.08 -11.18
CA GLU A 418 -5.23 -23.37 -11.67
C GLU A 418 -4.91 -24.50 -10.67
N THR A 419 -5.86 -25.42 -10.52
CA THR A 419 -5.69 -26.61 -9.69
C THR A 419 -5.27 -27.81 -10.55
N SER A 420 -4.63 -28.81 -9.94
CA SER A 420 -4.11 -29.99 -10.64
C SER A 420 -5.19 -30.85 -11.31
N ASP A 421 -6.46 -30.69 -10.96
CA ASP A 421 -7.63 -31.35 -11.55
C ASP A 421 -8.27 -30.55 -12.70
N GLY A 422 -7.68 -29.42 -13.09
CA GLY A 422 -8.15 -28.53 -14.16
C GLY A 422 -9.23 -27.54 -13.74
N GLY A 423 -9.51 -27.40 -12.43
CA GLY A 423 -10.35 -26.35 -11.87
C GLY A 423 -9.57 -25.05 -11.60
N TYR A 424 -10.24 -24.07 -11.00
CA TYR A 424 -9.63 -22.81 -10.58
C TYR A 424 -9.87 -22.56 -9.09
N GLN A 425 -8.81 -22.28 -8.33
CA GLN A 425 -8.89 -21.87 -6.94
C GLN A 425 -9.32 -20.41 -6.88
N ALA A 426 -10.52 -20.15 -6.39
CA ALA A 426 -11.03 -18.79 -6.23
C ALA A 426 -10.20 -17.99 -5.24
N PRO A 427 -9.74 -16.77 -5.58
CA PRO A 427 -8.99 -15.93 -4.66
C PRO A 427 -9.84 -15.44 -3.49
N VAL A 428 -9.18 -15.04 -2.40
CA VAL A 428 -9.79 -14.43 -1.23
C VAL A 428 -8.92 -13.27 -0.79
N SER A 429 -9.52 -12.10 -0.59
CA SER A 429 -8.82 -10.90 -0.16
C SER A 429 -9.52 -10.23 1.02
N ALA A 430 -8.82 -9.33 1.70
CA ALA A 430 -9.38 -8.51 2.76
C ALA A 430 -8.90 -7.07 2.64
N ILE A 431 -9.83 -6.12 2.75
CA ILE A 431 -9.51 -4.72 3.03
C ILE A 431 -9.51 -4.51 4.54
N VAL A 432 -8.46 -3.88 5.06
CA VAL A 432 -8.35 -3.42 6.44
C VAL A 432 -8.22 -1.91 6.42
N ALA A 433 -9.11 -1.19 7.10
CA ALA A 433 -9.10 0.28 7.19
C ALA A 433 -9.54 0.73 8.59
N ASN A 434 -9.39 2.01 8.89
CA ASN A 434 -9.65 2.55 10.22
C ASN A 434 -10.56 3.80 10.14
N PHE A 435 -11.69 3.69 9.44
CA PHE A 435 -12.69 4.76 9.37
C PHE A 435 -13.40 4.92 10.71
N THR A 436 -13.72 6.18 11.06
CA THR A 436 -14.38 6.52 12.32
C THR A 436 -15.62 5.65 12.56
N LYS A 437 -15.75 5.07 13.76
CA LYS A 437 -16.92 4.26 14.13
C LYS A 437 -18.17 5.11 14.24
N PRO A 438 -19.36 4.53 13.95
CA PRO A 438 -20.61 5.19 14.27
C PRO A 438 -20.73 5.40 15.79
N THR A 439 -21.35 6.50 16.18
CA THR A 439 -21.70 6.83 17.57
C THR A 439 -23.21 6.67 17.79
N ALA A 440 -23.68 6.90 19.00
CA ALA A 440 -25.13 6.90 19.28
C ALA A 440 -25.88 8.04 18.55
N SER A 441 -25.17 9.11 18.16
CA SER A 441 -25.74 10.32 17.57
C SER A 441 -25.39 10.55 16.11
N SER A 442 -24.40 9.81 15.56
CA SER A 442 -23.91 10.00 14.18
C SER A 442 -23.44 8.69 13.58
N PRO A 443 -23.74 8.41 12.29
CA PRO A 443 -23.12 7.31 11.57
C PRO A 443 -21.61 7.54 11.41
N SER A 444 -20.90 6.56 10.86
CA SER A 444 -19.53 6.75 10.38
C SER A 444 -19.56 7.70 9.19
N LEU A 445 -18.99 8.88 9.32
CA LEU A 445 -18.92 9.90 8.28
C LEU A 445 -17.47 9.96 7.75
N LEU A 446 -17.31 9.81 6.45
CA LEU A 446 -16.01 9.80 5.77
C LEU A 446 -15.66 11.20 5.27
N ARG A 447 -14.46 11.68 5.58
CA ARG A 447 -13.89 12.83 4.86
C ARG A 447 -13.65 12.43 3.40
N HIS A 448 -13.65 13.38 2.49
CA HIS A 448 -13.42 13.09 1.07
C HIS A 448 -12.09 12.33 0.82
N SER A 449 -11.05 12.62 1.61
CA SER A 449 -9.80 11.85 1.58
C SER A 449 -9.95 10.39 2.03
N GLU A 450 -10.87 10.08 2.95
CA GLU A 450 -11.16 8.72 3.38
C GLU A 450 -12.01 7.97 2.34
N VAL A 451 -12.91 8.69 1.63
CA VAL A 451 -13.59 8.14 0.45
C VAL A 451 -12.57 7.75 -0.61
N ARG A 452 -11.57 8.61 -0.88
CA ARG A 452 -10.46 8.27 -1.78
C ARG A 452 -9.73 7.01 -1.35
N THR A 453 -9.37 6.90 -0.07
CA THR A 453 -8.71 5.71 0.46
C THR A 453 -9.56 4.45 0.26
N LEU A 454 -10.88 4.52 0.50
CA LEU A 454 -11.79 3.39 0.29
C LEU A 454 -11.80 2.93 -1.18
N PHE A 455 -11.88 3.86 -2.13
CA PHE A 455 -11.85 3.56 -3.57
C PHE A 455 -10.50 2.98 -3.99
N HIS A 456 -9.40 3.53 -3.49
CA HIS A 456 -8.04 3.05 -3.73
C HIS A 456 -7.87 1.59 -3.27
N GLU A 457 -8.13 1.31 -1.98
CA GLU A 457 -7.95 -0.03 -1.42
C GLU A 457 -8.85 -1.06 -2.09
N PHE A 458 -10.05 -0.66 -2.48
CA PHE A 458 -10.94 -1.54 -3.22
C PHE A 458 -10.43 -1.81 -4.65
N GLY A 459 -9.66 -0.90 -5.24
CA GLY A 459 -8.94 -1.14 -6.48
C GLY A 459 -7.97 -2.32 -6.37
N HIS A 460 -7.23 -2.42 -5.26
CA HIS A 460 -6.41 -3.59 -4.98
C HIS A 460 -7.25 -4.86 -4.77
N ILE A 461 -8.41 -4.76 -4.11
CA ILE A 461 -9.33 -5.90 -3.97
C ILE A 461 -9.76 -6.42 -5.34
N LEU A 462 -10.15 -5.55 -6.26
CA LEU A 462 -10.51 -5.97 -7.63
C LEU A 462 -9.34 -6.65 -8.33
N HIS A 463 -8.14 -6.10 -8.24
CA HIS A 463 -6.94 -6.69 -8.84
C HIS A 463 -6.59 -8.06 -8.24
N GLN A 464 -6.71 -8.22 -6.91
CA GLN A 464 -6.46 -9.48 -6.23
C GLN A 464 -7.52 -10.54 -6.53
N THR A 465 -8.78 -10.12 -6.69
CA THR A 465 -9.94 -11.04 -6.73
C THR A 465 -10.39 -11.42 -8.13
N LEU A 466 -10.07 -10.63 -9.16
CA LEU A 466 -10.46 -10.90 -10.54
C LEU A 466 -9.39 -11.64 -11.34
N THR A 467 -8.23 -11.91 -10.77
CA THR A 467 -7.13 -12.61 -11.44
C THR A 467 -7.57 -13.93 -12.06
N ARG A 468 -6.97 -14.26 -13.23
CA ARG A 468 -7.11 -15.55 -13.93
C ARG A 468 -5.76 -16.22 -14.15
N ALA A 469 -4.74 -15.78 -13.42
CA ALA A 469 -3.39 -16.33 -13.49
C ALA A 469 -3.39 -17.84 -13.21
N ARG A 470 -2.61 -18.59 -13.97
CA ARG A 470 -2.44 -20.03 -13.83
C ARG A 470 -1.63 -20.38 -12.60
N PHE A 471 -0.61 -19.58 -12.28
CA PHE A 471 0.32 -19.79 -11.18
C PHE A 471 0.12 -18.76 -10.06
N THR A 472 0.28 -19.21 -8.83
CA THR A 472 0.22 -18.39 -7.61
C THR A 472 1.09 -17.14 -7.69
N ARG A 473 2.30 -17.27 -8.25
CA ARG A 473 3.26 -16.16 -8.34
C ARG A 473 2.81 -15.00 -9.22
N PHE A 474 1.84 -15.19 -10.09
CA PHE A 474 1.28 -14.16 -10.99
C PHE A 474 -0.11 -13.70 -10.58
N SER A 475 -0.62 -14.20 -9.46
CA SER A 475 -1.99 -13.92 -9.00
C SER A 475 -2.17 -12.48 -8.57
N GLY A 476 -3.14 -11.79 -9.15
CA GLY A 476 -3.62 -10.49 -8.74
C GLY A 476 -2.52 -9.42 -8.68
N THR A 477 -2.28 -8.86 -7.51
CA THR A 477 -1.29 -7.81 -7.27
C THR A 477 0.17 -8.29 -7.31
N SER A 478 0.45 -9.54 -7.71
CA SER A 478 1.80 -10.05 -7.94
C SER A 478 2.38 -9.58 -9.28
N VAL A 479 2.35 -8.27 -9.51
CA VAL A 479 2.89 -7.52 -10.66
C VAL A 479 4.19 -6.82 -10.27
N GLU A 480 4.80 -6.06 -11.20
CA GLU A 480 5.89 -5.15 -10.86
C GLU A 480 5.43 -4.15 -9.78
N GLN A 481 6.23 -3.99 -8.72
CA GLN A 481 5.82 -3.18 -7.56
C GLN A 481 5.63 -1.69 -7.88
N ASP A 482 6.32 -1.17 -8.91
CA ASP A 482 6.12 0.18 -9.41
C ASP A 482 4.93 0.33 -10.37
N PHE A 483 4.16 -0.76 -10.57
CA PHE A 483 2.87 -0.76 -11.26
C PHE A 483 1.69 -1.06 -10.34
N VAL A 484 1.92 -1.73 -9.23
CA VAL A 484 0.86 -2.26 -8.37
C VAL A 484 -0.18 -1.22 -7.94
N GLU A 485 0.25 0.04 -7.81
CA GLU A 485 -0.61 1.16 -7.43
C GLU A 485 -1.37 1.78 -8.64
N ALA A 486 -0.98 1.50 -9.87
CA ALA A 486 -1.61 2.15 -11.04
C ALA A 486 -3.11 1.81 -11.18
N PRO A 487 -3.55 0.55 -11.01
CA PRO A 487 -4.98 0.21 -11.04
C PRO A 487 -5.78 0.87 -9.91
N SER A 488 -5.26 0.93 -8.69
CA SER A 488 -5.93 1.53 -7.54
C SER A 488 -6.00 3.06 -7.64
N GLN A 489 -4.90 3.71 -8.03
CA GLN A 489 -4.85 5.17 -8.22
C GLN A 489 -5.71 5.63 -9.40
N MET A 490 -5.84 4.84 -10.46
CA MET A 490 -6.76 5.13 -11.56
C MET A 490 -8.21 5.23 -11.06
N LEU A 491 -8.63 4.33 -10.18
CA LEU A 491 -10.00 4.31 -9.65
C LEU A 491 -10.31 5.46 -8.69
N GLU A 492 -9.30 6.15 -8.16
CA GLU A 492 -9.48 7.38 -7.38
C GLU A 492 -10.12 8.53 -8.18
N HIS A 493 -10.04 8.51 -9.50
CA HIS A 493 -10.65 9.54 -10.34
C HIS A 493 -12.18 9.59 -10.21
N TRP A 494 -12.84 8.47 -9.94
CA TRP A 494 -14.29 8.40 -9.81
C TRP A 494 -14.85 9.26 -8.68
N ILE A 495 -14.08 9.55 -7.62
CA ILE A 495 -14.53 10.42 -6.52
C ILE A 495 -14.49 11.92 -6.86
N TRP A 496 -14.07 12.28 -8.06
CA TRP A 496 -14.10 13.65 -8.57
C TRP A 496 -15.12 13.82 -9.69
N ASP A 497 -15.78 12.74 -10.11
CA ASP A 497 -16.81 12.77 -11.12
C ASP A 497 -18.18 13.14 -10.52
N ALA A 498 -18.80 14.20 -11.07
CA ALA A 498 -20.04 14.75 -10.56
C ALA A 498 -21.24 13.78 -10.67
N ASP A 499 -21.30 13.02 -11.75
CA ASP A 499 -22.39 12.06 -11.99
C ASP A 499 -22.25 10.86 -11.05
N VAL A 500 -21.02 10.41 -10.83
CA VAL A 500 -20.68 9.32 -9.90
C VAL A 500 -21.03 9.72 -8.47
N LEU A 501 -20.53 10.87 -7.99
CA LEU A 501 -20.82 11.36 -6.63
C LEU A 501 -22.31 11.65 -6.44
N GLY A 502 -22.97 12.20 -7.45
CA GLY A 502 -24.43 12.46 -7.44
C GLY A 502 -25.26 11.18 -7.25
N GLY A 503 -24.70 10.01 -7.57
CA GLY A 503 -25.36 8.71 -7.38
C GLY A 503 -25.50 8.29 -5.91
N PHE A 504 -24.50 8.59 -5.07
CA PHE A 504 -24.47 8.07 -3.70
C PHE A 504 -24.19 9.13 -2.59
N ALA A 505 -23.55 10.25 -2.90
CA ALA A 505 -23.23 11.27 -1.91
C ALA A 505 -24.51 11.97 -1.40
N ARG A 506 -24.93 11.65 -0.17
CA ARG A 506 -26.16 12.14 0.44
C ARG A 506 -25.96 12.49 1.90
N HIS A 507 -26.54 13.62 2.31
CA HIS A 507 -26.49 14.08 3.71
C HIS A 507 -27.13 13.06 4.65
N TYR A 508 -26.40 12.66 5.67
CA TYR A 508 -26.75 11.55 6.57
C TYR A 508 -28.07 11.74 7.34
N GLU A 509 -28.51 12.97 7.60
CA GLU A 509 -29.77 13.26 8.30
C GLU A 509 -30.92 13.52 7.33
N SER A 510 -30.71 14.38 6.31
CA SER A 510 -31.80 14.82 5.43
C SER A 510 -32.00 13.89 4.22
N GLY A 511 -30.98 13.09 3.84
CA GLY A 511 -30.97 12.29 2.62
C GLY A 511 -30.86 13.13 1.34
N GLU A 512 -30.67 14.45 1.44
CA GLU A 512 -30.49 15.31 0.28
C GLU A 512 -29.15 15.03 -0.40
N PRO A 513 -29.09 15.07 -1.73
CA PRO A 513 -27.84 14.86 -2.45
C PRO A 513 -26.82 15.98 -2.16
N LEU A 514 -25.54 15.66 -2.34
CA LEU A 514 -24.47 16.67 -2.28
C LEU A 514 -24.81 17.83 -3.22
N PRO A 515 -24.90 19.08 -2.74
CA PRO A 515 -25.21 20.23 -3.58
C PRO A 515 -24.19 20.40 -4.71
N ALA A 516 -24.66 20.58 -5.95
CA ALA A 516 -23.77 20.75 -7.10
C ALA A 516 -22.81 21.92 -6.93
N GLU A 517 -23.20 22.99 -6.23
CA GLU A 517 -22.31 24.11 -5.91
C GLU A 517 -21.17 23.69 -4.96
N LEU A 518 -21.46 22.88 -3.93
CA LEU A 518 -20.44 22.39 -3.00
C LEU A 518 -19.49 21.41 -3.70
N LEU A 519 -20.04 20.53 -4.56
CA LEU A 519 -19.23 19.63 -5.38
C LEU A 519 -18.30 20.40 -6.31
N GLN A 520 -18.80 21.46 -6.98
CA GLN A 520 -17.95 22.29 -7.85
C GLN A 520 -16.82 22.96 -7.05
N LYS A 521 -17.14 23.52 -5.87
CA LYS A 521 -16.13 24.09 -4.97
C LYS A 521 -15.07 23.07 -4.54
N LEU A 522 -15.49 21.83 -4.26
CA LEU A 522 -14.60 20.74 -3.91
C LEU A 522 -13.64 20.42 -5.08
N ILE A 523 -14.18 20.31 -6.30
CA ILE A 523 -13.39 20.07 -7.52
C ILE A 523 -12.42 21.24 -7.78
N ASP A 524 -12.91 22.49 -7.72
CA ASP A 524 -12.09 23.69 -7.94
C ASP A 524 -10.95 23.82 -6.92
N SER A 525 -11.15 23.26 -5.72
CA SER A 525 -10.16 23.27 -4.63
C SER A 525 -9.18 22.09 -4.66
N LYS A 526 -9.37 21.12 -5.56
CA LYS A 526 -8.58 19.88 -5.65
C LYS A 526 -7.07 20.14 -5.64
N ASN A 527 -6.66 21.18 -6.35
CA ASN A 527 -5.27 21.50 -6.58
C ASN A 527 -4.68 22.58 -5.66
N VAL A 528 -5.36 22.93 -4.55
CA VAL A 528 -4.80 23.83 -3.53
C VAL A 528 -3.62 23.13 -2.83
N ALA A 529 -2.45 23.75 -2.91
CA ALA A 529 -1.18 23.22 -2.42
C ALA A 529 -0.76 21.85 -3.03
N SER A 530 -1.28 21.48 -4.21
CA SER A 530 -0.94 20.22 -4.88
C SER A 530 0.53 20.16 -5.30
N GLY A 531 1.12 21.29 -5.73
CA GLY A 531 2.54 21.36 -6.08
C GLY A 531 3.45 21.00 -4.93
N LEU A 532 3.16 21.51 -3.71
CA LEU A 532 3.90 21.18 -2.51
C LEU A 532 3.75 19.70 -2.12
N PHE A 533 2.53 19.18 -2.24
CA PHE A 533 2.29 17.75 -1.98
C PHE A 533 3.15 16.87 -2.89
N TRP A 534 3.17 17.14 -4.20
CA TRP A 534 3.92 16.32 -5.17
C TRP A 534 5.43 16.48 -5.04
N LEU A 535 5.95 17.69 -4.75
CA LEU A 535 7.38 17.86 -4.46
C LEU A 535 7.80 17.09 -3.20
N ARG A 536 6.94 17.00 -2.20
CA ARG A 536 7.20 16.17 -1.03
C ARG A 536 7.27 14.67 -1.39
N GLN A 537 6.45 14.21 -2.32
CA GLN A 537 6.53 12.81 -2.80
C GLN A 537 7.82 12.59 -3.61
N VAL A 538 8.23 13.54 -4.44
CA VAL A 538 9.52 13.50 -5.15
C VAL A 538 10.69 13.46 -4.15
N TYR A 539 10.64 14.27 -3.11
CA TYR A 539 11.65 14.24 -2.03
C TYR A 539 11.78 12.85 -1.39
N PHE A 540 10.68 12.22 -1.02
CA PHE A 540 10.71 10.88 -0.43
C PHE A 540 11.27 9.82 -1.39
N ALA A 541 10.89 9.89 -2.66
CA ALA A 541 11.39 8.98 -3.67
C ALA A 541 12.89 9.15 -3.93
N ARG A 542 13.36 10.39 -4.01
CA ARG A 542 14.80 10.69 -4.18
C ARG A 542 15.61 10.33 -2.95
N LEU A 543 15.06 10.54 -1.75
CA LEU A 543 15.67 10.15 -0.48
C LEU A 543 15.86 8.63 -0.41
N ASP A 544 14.82 7.86 -0.75
CA ASP A 544 14.87 6.41 -0.79
C ASP A 544 15.94 5.91 -1.79
N LEU A 545 15.95 6.41 -3.02
CA LEU A 545 16.96 6.03 -4.01
C LEU A 545 18.40 6.42 -3.58
N ALA A 546 18.58 7.59 -2.93
CA ALA A 546 19.88 8.03 -2.43
C ALA A 546 20.39 7.12 -1.30
N TYR A 547 19.53 6.70 -0.40
CA TYR A 547 19.88 5.73 0.63
C TYR A 547 20.30 4.37 0.06
N HIS A 548 19.77 3.98 -1.10
CA HIS A 548 20.04 2.69 -1.74
C HIS A 548 21.03 2.77 -2.92
N ALA A 549 21.61 3.94 -3.19
CA ALA A 549 22.76 4.08 -4.08
C ALA A 549 24.00 3.36 -3.50
N ALA A 550 25.06 3.19 -4.28
CA ALA A 550 26.29 2.55 -3.83
C ALA A 550 26.95 3.26 -2.64
N GLY A 551 27.55 2.49 -1.73
CA GLY A 551 28.33 2.96 -0.58
C GLY A 551 27.78 2.51 0.77
N VAL A 552 28.69 2.18 1.69
CA VAL A 552 28.37 1.58 3.01
C VAL A 552 28.25 2.60 4.15
N ASP A 553 29.00 3.71 4.09
CA ASP A 553 29.04 4.71 5.16
C ASP A 553 28.16 5.91 4.75
N LYS A 554 26.85 5.81 4.98
CA LYS A 554 25.90 6.88 4.66
C LYS A 554 25.49 7.63 5.92
N ASP A 555 25.66 8.95 5.91
CA ASP A 555 25.00 9.82 6.87
C ASP A 555 23.57 10.09 6.38
N THR A 556 22.63 9.29 6.89
CA THR A 556 21.22 9.34 6.46
C THR A 556 20.58 10.69 6.76
N ASN A 557 21.02 11.38 7.81
CA ASN A 557 20.51 12.72 8.13
C ASN A 557 21.09 13.79 7.19
N ALA A 558 22.38 13.74 6.87
CA ALA A 558 22.99 14.67 5.92
C ALA A 558 22.40 14.53 4.51
N ILE A 559 22.09 13.29 4.05
CA ILE A 559 21.41 13.05 2.78
C ILE A 559 19.99 13.65 2.81
N ALA A 560 19.27 13.47 3.93
CA ALA A 560 17.93 14.05 4.07
C ALA A 560 17.96 15.59 4.04
N GLU A 561 18.94 16.22 4.71
CA GLU A 561 19.15 17.67 4.68
C GLU A 561 19.51 18.18 3.28
N GLU A 562 20.42 17.50 2.57
CA GLU A 562 20.83 17.85 1.20
C GLU A 562 19.65 17.85 0.22
N LEU A 563 18.76 16.85 0.31
CA LEU A 563 17.63 16.70 -0.59
C LEU A 563 16.40 17.52 -0.17
N HIS A 564 16.33 17.98 1.07
CA HIS A 564 15.15 18.65 1.61
C HIS A 564 14.69 19.90 0.82
N PRO A 565 15.58 20.71 0.20
CA PRO A 565 15.17 21.85 -0.64
C PRO A 565 14.20 21.49 -1.77
N ILE A 566 14.10 20.20 -2.16
CA ILE A 566 13.07 19.71 -3.09
C ILE A 566 11.67 20.07 -2.59
N THR A 567 11.42 20.00 -1.30
CA THR A 567 10.11 20.29 -0.69
C THR A 567 9.70 21.77 -0.75
N GLY A 568 10.65 22.69 -1.04
CA GLY A 568 10.44 24.13 -0.98
C GLY A 568 10.54 24.74 0.41
N PHE A 569 10.84 23.94 1.46
CA PHE A 569 11.00 24.38 2.85
C PHE A 569 12.45 24.26 3.31
N GLU A 570 12.82 25.04 4.33
CA GLU A 570 14.07 24.86 5.06
C GLU A 570 14.04 23.50 5.79
N PHE A 571 15.20 22.86 5.92
CA PHE A 571 15.28 21.58 6.64
C PHE A 571 14.91 21.79 8.11
N PRO A 572 13.95 21.03 8.66
CA PRO A 572 13.60 21.13 10.06
C PRO A 572 14.70 20.52 10.92
N VAL A 573 15.48 21.39 11.55
CA VAL A 573 16.57 20.95 12.44
C VAL A 573 16.05 20.07 13.57
N ASP A 574 16.91 19.23 14.12
CA ASP A 574 16.60 18.30 15.20
C ASP A 574 15.53 17.25 14.83
N THR A 575 15.42 16.88 13.54
CA THR A 575 14.56 15.81 13.07
C THR A 575 15.35 14.65 12.47
N GLN A 576 14.77 13.44 12.59
CA GLN A 576 15.29 12.21 12.02
C GLN A 576 14.13 11.42 11.38
N PHE A 577 13.50 12.03 10.38
CA PHE A 577 12.33 11.50 9.69
C PHE A 577 12.52 10.05 9.19
N GLN A 578 13.73 9.71 8.74
CA GLN A 578 14.06 8.38 8.22
C GLN A 578 13.85 7.27 9.25
N ALA A 579 13.95 7.57 10.55
CA ALA A 579 13.75 6.59 11.62
C ALA A 579 12.29 6.11 11.73
N GLY A 580 11.34 6.96 11.37
CA GLY A 580 9.92 6.64 11.33
C GLY A 580 9.39 6.28 9.92
N PHE A 581 10.27 6.28 8.91
CA PHE A 581 9.87 6.05 7.52
C PHE A 581 9.81 4.56 7.19
N GLY A 582 8.71 3.91 7.56
CA GLY A 582 8.51 2.46 7.44
C GLY A 582 8.70 1.90 6.02
N HIS A 583 8.51 2.72 4.97
CA HIS A 583 8.71 2.34 3.56
C HIS A 583 10.15 1.90 3.26
N LEU A 584 11.14 2.32 4.04
CA LEU A 584 12.53 1.87 3.89
C LEU A 584 12.72 0.37 4.18
N PHE A 585 11.67 -0.32 4.67
CA PHE A 585 11.64 -1.78 4.82
C PHE A 585 10.38 -2.36 4.15
N GLY A 586 10.56 -2.92 2.96
CA GLY A 586 9.49 -3.49 2.13
C GLY A 586 9.18 -2.71 0.85
N TYR A 587 9.48 -1.39 0.82
CA TYR A 587 9.46 -0.53 -0.36
C TYR A 587 10.82 0.12 -0.63
N ASP A 588 11.89 -0.47 -0.13
CA ASP A 588 13.27 -0.02 -0.27
C ASP A 588 13.69 0.09 -1.75
N ALA A 589 14.25 1.24 -2.13
CA ALA A 589 14.51 1.67 -3.51
C ALA A 589 13.26 1.65 -4.42
N GLY A 590 12.06 1.67 -3.83
CA GLY A 590 10.78 1.49 -4.53
C GLY A 590 9.77 2.62 -4.33
N TYR A 591 10.03 3.62 -3.47
CA TYR A 591 9.06 4.68 -3.17
C TYR A 591 8.66 5.51 -4.41
N TYR A 592 9.55 5.64 -5.39
CA TYR A 592 9.23 6.31 -6.66
C TYR A 592 8.03 5.65 -7.36
N GLY A 593 7.76 4.38 -7.07
CA GLY A 593 6.67 3.60 -7.67
C GLY A 593 5.29 4.22 -7.48
N TYR A 594 5.05 4.96 -6.39
CA TYR A 594 3.78 5.68 -6.20
C TYR A 594 3.55 6.77 -7.25
N LEU A 595 4.59 7.54 -7.56
CA LEU A 595 4.54 8.58 -8.61
C LEU A 595 4.53 7.96 -10.00
N TRP A 596 5.33 6.92 -10.19
CA TRP A 596 5.40 6.16 -11.43
C TRP A 596 4.05 5.54 -11.78
N SER A 597 3.46 4.81 -10.84
CA SER A 597 2.12 4.22 -10.97
C SER A 597 1.04 5.27 -11.22
N LYS A 598 1.11 6.43 -10.54
CA LYS A 598 0.13 7.51 -10.71
C LYS A 598 0.10 8.02 -12.15
N VAL A 599 1.26 8.20 -12.78
CA VAL A 599 1.33 8.62 -14.19
C VAL A 599 0.62 7.61 -15.10
N PHE A 600 0.84 6.31 -14.89
CA PHE A 600 0.15 5.27 -15.65
C PHE A 600 -1.33 5.17 -15.32
N GLY A 601 -1.70 5.30 -14.04
CA GLY A 601 -3.09 5.30 -13.60
C GLY A 601 -3.91 6.41 -14.24
N ASP A 602 -3.36 7.64 -14.24
CA ASP A 602 -4.02 8.80 -14.85
C ASP A 602 -4.13 8.67 -16.38
N ASP A 603 -3.09 8.14 -17.02
CA ASP A 603 -3.14 7.91 -18.46
C ASP A 603 -4.13 6.79 -18.84
N MET A 604 -4.23 5.72 -18.03
CA MET A 604 -5.26 4.68 -18.19
C MET A 604 -6.67 5.24 -18.03
N PHE A 605 -6.87 6.20 -17.12
CA PHE A 605 -8.19 6.81 -16.92
C PHE A 605 -8.69 7.56 -18.16
N THR A 606 -7.79 8.05 -19.02
CA THR A 606 -8.19 8.71 -20.29
C THR A 606 -9.06 7.82 -21.18
N ARG A 607 -8.91 6.49 -21.11
CA ARG A 607 -9.79 5.56 -21.82
C ARG A 607 -11.23 5.59 -21.27
N PHE A 608 -11.40 5.84 -19.97
CA PHE A 608 -12.72 5.99 -19.38
C PHE A 608 -13.32 7.37 -19.68
N GLU A 609 -12.49 8.41 -19.82
CA GLU A 609 -12.94 9.73 -20.31
C GLU A 609 -13.45 9.65 -21.76
N GLU A 610 -12.83 8.80 -22.60
CA GLU A 610 -13.19 8.64 -24.03
C GLU A 610 -14.34 7.67 -24.24
N ASP A 611 -14.30 6.49 -23.61
CA ASP A 611 -15.18 5.35 -23.91
C ASP A 611 -16.23 5.09 -22.78
N GLY A 612 -16.16 5.85 -21.69
CA GLY A 612 -17.01 5.64 -20.51
C GLY A 612 -16.82 4.24 -19.89
N LEU A 613 -17.87 3.69 -19.25
CA LEU A 613 -17.84 2.38 -18.62
C LEU A 613 -17.56 1.23 -19.61
N ALA A 614 -17.68 1.45 -20.93
CA ALA A 614 -17.39 0.41 -21.92
C ALA A 614 -15.92 -0.02 -21.90
N ALA A 615 -14.98 0.88 -21.49
CA ALA A 615 -13.57 0.54 -21.28
C ALA A 615 -13.36 -0.50 -20.17
N GLY A 616 -14.33 -0.66 -19.27
CA GLY A 616 -14.23 -1.57 -18.13
C GLY A 616 -14.03 -3.04 -18.50
N VAL A 617 -14.59 -3.49 -19.62
CA VAL A 617 -14.40 -4.86 -20.14
C VAL A 617 -12.94 -5.11 -20.50
N ASP A 618 -12.31 -4.15 -21.20
CA ASP A 618 -10.88 -4.24 -21.54
C ASP A 618 -10.01 -4.07 -20.30
N TYR A 619 -10.37 -3.18 -19.38
CA TYR A 619 -9.68 -3.01 -18.11
C TYR A 619 -9.67 -4.29 -17.28
N ARG A 620 -10.84 -4.94 -17.10
CA ARG A 620 -10.95 -6.23 -16.44
C ARG A 620 -10.03 -7.26 -17.10
N ARG A 621 -10.16 -7.44 -18.41
CA ARG A 621 -9.46 -8.50 -19.15
C ARG A 621 -7.96 -8.29 -19.29
N LEU A 622 -7.51 -7.06 -19.60
CA LEU A 622 -6.12 -6.77 -19.94
C LEU A 622 -5.26 -6.40 -18.74
N ILE A 623 -5.88 -5.88 -17.66
CA ILE A 623 -5.18 -5.44 -16.45
C ILE A 623 -5.48 -6.38 -15.28
N LEU A 624 -6.74 -6.44 -14.82
CA LEU A 624 -7.08 -7.12 -13.56
C LEU A 624 -6.97 -8.65 -13.63
N GLU A 625 -7.46 -9.26 -14.71
CA GLU A 625 -7.39 -10.72 -14.90
C GLU A 625 -5.97 -11.19 -15.20
N SER A 626 -5.14 -10.35 -15.80
CA SER A 626 -3.77 -10.69 -16.18
C SER A 626 -2.85 -10.88 -14.98
N GLY A 627 -2.97 -10.06 -13.94
CA GLY A 627 -2.00 -10.08 -12.84
C GLY A 627 -0.56 -9.96 -13.37
N GLY A 628 0.37 -10.76 -12.86
CA GLY A 628 1.79 -10.77 -13.29
C GLY A 628 2.10 -11.65 -14.50
N THR A 629 1.08 -12.18 -15.22
CA THR A 629 1.30 -13.08 -16.37
C THR A 629 1.91 -12.39 -17.59
N THR A 630 1.78 -11.07 -17.67
CA THR A 630 2.32 -10.19 -18.71
C THR A 630 3.07 -9.05 -18.05
N ASP A 631 4.09 -8.49 -18.70
CA ASP A 631 4.80 -7.31 -18.19
C ASP A 631 3.83 -6.12 -18.14
N ALA A 632 3.88 -5.34 -17.06
CA ALA A 632 2.95 -4.23 -16.82
C ALA A 632 2.98 -3.19 -17.96
N ASP A 633 4.14 -2.93 -18.52
CA ASP A 633 4.35 -2.04 -19.66
C ASP A 633 3.58 -2.51 -20.92
N GLU A 634 3.54 -3.81 -21.18
CA GLU A 634 2.76 -4.41 -22.27
C GLU A 634 1.25 -4.36 -21.97
N MET A 635 0.85 -4.61 -20.71
CA MET A 635 -0.55 -4.51 -20.29
C MET A 635 -1.09 -3.09 -20.51
N VAL A 636 -0.35 -2.07 -20.06
CA VAL A 636 -0.74 -0.66 -20.20
C VAL A 636 -0.83 -0.26 -21.68
N ARG A 637 0.17 -0.62 -22.51
CA ARG A 637 0.12 -0.34 -23.96
C ARG A 637 -1.08 -1.02 -24.63
N SER A 638 -1.35 -2.27 -24.26
CA SER A 638 -2.48 -3.02 -24.81
C SER A 638 -3.81 -2.40 -24.42
N PHE A 639 -3.95 -1.95 -23.18
CA PHE A 639 -5.15 -1.28 -22.71
C PHE A 639 -5.35 0.10 -23.36
N LEU A 640 -4.29 0.92 -23.44
CA LEU A 640 -4.33 2.24 -24.05
C LEU A 640 -4.42 2.21 -25.57
N GLY A 641 -3.97 1.13 -26.22
CA GLY A 641 -3.81 1.06 -27.69
C GLY A 641 -2.73 2.01 -28.24
N ARG A 642 -1.86 2.55 -27.37
CA ARG A 642 -0.78 3.49 -27.67
C ARG A 642 0.31 3.46 -26.58
N GLU A 643 1.43 4.13 -26.81
CA GLU A 643 2.43 4.35 -25.76
C GLU A 643 1.86 5.23 -24.63
N PRO A 644 2.21 4.93 -23.36
CA PRO A 644 1.83 5.74 -22.21
C PRO A 644 2.37 7.17 -22.28
N ARG A 645 1.68 8.10 -21.64
CA ARG A 645 2.01 9.54 -21.61
C ARG A 645 1.80 10.11 -20.22
N ASN A 646 2.41 11.27 -19.93
CA ASN A 646 2.29 11.96 -18.65
C ASN A 646 1.36 13.17 -18.64
N GLU A 647 0.76 13.54 -19.78
CA GLU A 647 -0.09 14.72 -19.89
C GLU A 647 -1.35 14.64 -19.01
N ALA A 648 -1.93 13.44 -18.87
CA ALA A 648 -3.09 13.24 -17.99
C ALA A 648 -2.74 13.52 -16.53
N PHE A 649 -1.60 12.99 -16.07
CA PHE A 649 -1.09 13.25 -14.72
C PHE A 649 -0.84 14.75 -14.50
N LEU A 650 -0.16 15.45 -15.44
CA LEU A 650 0.12 16.88 -15.31
C LEU A 650 -1.19 17.69 -15.22
N ARG A 651 -2.19 17.34 -16.02
CA ARG A 651 -3.52 17.96 -15.98
C ARG A 651 -4.21 17.69 -14.63
N ASP A 652 -4.13 16.46 -14.11
CA ASP A 652 -4.76 16.05 -12.84
C ASP A 652 -4.21 16.85 -11.65
N ILE A 653 -2.93 17.18 -11.67
CA ILE A 653 -2.28 17.95 -10.59
C ILE A 653 -2.35 19.47 -10.79
N GLY A 654 -3.11 19.94 -11.79
CA GLY A 654 -3.34 21.38 -12.06
C GLY A 654 -2.26 22.07 -12.88
N LEU A 655 -1.46 21.30 -13.63
CA LEU A 655 -0.52 21.84 -14.61
C LEU A 655 -1.14 21.75 -16.02
N GLU A 656 -1.13 22.85 -16.78
CA GLU A 656 -1.45 22.80 -18.19
C GLU A 656 -0.34 22.04 -18.93
N ALA A 657 -0.74 21.10 -19.80
CA ALA A 657 0.18 20.28 -20.58
C ALA A 657 0.93 21.10 -21.64
#